data_04fe74bc54852fc7ab34ad96f44e6ae2
#
_entry.id   04fe74bc54852fc7ab34ad96f44e6ae2
#
_cell.length_a   1.000
_cell.length_b   1.000
_cell.length_c   1.000
_cell.angle_alpha   90.00
_cell.angle_beta   90.00
_cell.angle_gamma   90.00
#
_symmetry.space_group_name_H-M   'P 1'
#
loop_
_entity.id
_entity.type
_entity.pdbx_description
1 polymer ?
#
loop_
_entity_poly.entity_id
_entity_poly.type
_entity_poly.pdbx_seq_one_letter_code
_entity_poly.pdbx_strand_id
1 'polypeptide(L)'
;MNRRWSLTLASSLLMLTCLQAAAGEPAKASSPNASAPPVAAPSAANTNPPAPPAAAPSAATTNPPAPATPPSPESAAKETQLPEISIYGRLDQARNQILPSLGATSYSINETQLDQMPQGDNAPMNQVLLRAPGVAEDSFGGLHVRGEHANLQYRINGVIIPEGITLFGQELDARFVDSMALTTGSLPAEYGYRTAGIVDITTKTGIIEPGGEVGVQVGTYGTVRPFVEYGGSDGKVTYFLDASYDQNDNGIENPTDTQVAVHDNTEQYKLFSYLSYVLDDSSRISLMISATHEDFQIPDTPGLPPGTQPDGNPWLPGTFNSHSLNENQYEQNDFAILSYQKTLGDLNYQISGFGRYSAAHFIPDSFGDLFFNGVASDVNRMLSSGGVQGDASYKLNDQHTLRGGIMVVDELLTSETTTTVFPVDANGNESGPSFPIKDNNYSQALFAGMYLQDEWRVAPKVTINYGGRFDVFNSSFDNEYQFSPRVNTIYKPTDTTTIHAGYARYFTPPPLENVPTSGVTIFNGTSNASPITLDSPVRAESSDYVDAGITHKFLPGLQGGVDAYYKWAHEQIDDGLFGQTLIPSAFNYEKGQVYGVEFTGSYIQGGLSTYANVALSQAKGENWDSAQFLFNPAQLAYVKNNWIYLDHEQSVTASAGASYTWKKTFGGGTMAYADVLFGTGLRADETTSSGEVIPNGDHVPSYYSADVGVEQKVKVHEKQFVKVRLDIVNVIDNSYELRNGTGVGVNAAQYGARRGFFVTLAYDF
;
A
#
# COMPACT_ATOMS: atom_id res chain seq x y z
N MET A 1 23.72 19.18 -11.88
CA MET A 1 23.64 17.86 -12.52
C MET A 1 24.76 16.88 -12.13
N ASN A 2 26.04 17.21 -12.03
CA ASN A 2 27.12 16.22 -11.82
C ASN A 2 27.51 15.90 -10.35
N ARG A 3 26.85 16.42 -9.34
CA ARG A 3 27.12 16.09 -7.91
C ARG A 3 26.05 15.20 -7.23
N ARG A 4 24.86 15.08 -7.80
CA ARG A 4 23.75 14.31 -7.21
C ARG A 4 23.84 12.81 -7.46
N TRP A 5 24.34 12.36 -8.62
CA TRP A 5 24.50 10.95 -8.95
C TRP A 5 25.46 10.16 -8.03
N SER A 6 26.37 10.83 -7.35
CA SER A 6 27.34 10.19 -6.47
C SER A 6 26.82 9.86 -5.08
N LEU A 7 25.75 10.51 -4.61
CA LEU A 7 25.13 10.20 -3.31
C LEU A 7 24.07 9.07 -3.45
N THR A 8 23.32 9.05 -4.53
CA THR A 8 22.29 8.03 -4.80
C THR A 8 22.89 6.65 -5.05
N LEU A 9 24.01 6.56 -5.77
CA LEU A 9 24.77 5.31 -5.90
C LEU A 9 25.40 4.85 -4.58
N ALA A 10 25.72 5.78 -3.68
CA ALA A 10 26.33 5.44 -2.39
C ALA A 10 25.35 4.81 -1.41
N SER A 11 24.07 5.24 -1.39
CA SER A 11 23.05 4.63 -0.52
C SER A 11 22.63 3.25 -1.01
N SER A 12 22.50 3.05 -2.32
CA SER A 12 22.22 1.72 -2.89
C SER A 12 23.41 0.75 -2.74
N LEU A 13 24.64 1.27 -2.75
CA LEU A 13 25.85 0.48 -2.46
C LEU A 13 26.02 0.16 -0.97
N LEU A 14 25.50 1.02 -0.07
CA LEU A 14 25.55 0.77 1.38
C LEU A 14 24.60 -0.35 1.80
N MET A 15 23.44 -0.49 1.17
CA MET A 15 22.56 -1.65 1.39
C MET A 15 23.18 -2.95 0.89
N LEU A 16 23.90 -2.92 -0.23
CA LEU A 16 24.66 -4.10 -0.71
C LEU A 16 25.83 -4.47 0.21
N THR A 17 26.49 -3.50 0.86
CA THR A 17 27.58 -3.76 1.81
C THR A 17 27.10 -4.24 3.18
N CYS A 18 25.89 -3.88 3.63
CA CYS A 18 25.30 -4.48 4.83
C CYS A 18 24.90 -5.94 4.61
N LEU A 19 24.48 -6.33 3.40
CA LEU A 19 24.26 -7.73 3.03
C LEU A 19 25.57 -8.54 2.93
N GLN A 20 26.70 -7.91 2.58
CA GLN A 20 28.03 -8.54 2.58
C GLN A 20 28.64 -8.70 3.99
N ALA A 21 28.25 -7.87 4.96
CA ALA A 21 28.71 -7.99 6.34
C ALA A 21 28.01 -9.11 7.12
N ALA A 22 26.83 -9.58 6.66
CA ALA A 22 26.12 -10.72 7.23
C ALA A 22 26.58 -12.09 6.69
N ALA A 23 27.32 -12.10 5.56
CA ALA A 23 27.97 -13.29 5.03
C ALA A 23 29.44 -13.30 5.49
N GLY A 24 29.71 -13.86 6.68
CA GLY A 24 31.05 -13.96 7.25
C GLY A 24 32.00 -14.70 6.30
N GLU A 25 33.16 -14.13 6.06
CA GLU A 25 34.25 -14.76 5.31
C GLU A 25 34.64 -16.11 5.95
N PRO A 26 34.88 -17.18 5.16
CA PRO A 26 35.46 -18.41 5.69
C PRO A 26 36.91 -18.19 6.04
N ALA A 27 37.25 -18.40 7.29
CA ALA A 27 38.59 -18.32 7.82
C ALA A 27 39.60 -19.24 7.04
N LYS A 28 40.68 -18.68 6.55
CA LYS A 28 41.81 -19.40 6.02
C LYS A 28 42.48 -20.19 7.13
N ALA A 29 42.40 -21.52 7.10
CA ALA A 29 43.20 -22.40 7.91
C ALA A 29 44.54 -22.67 7.20
N SER A 30 45.62 -22.36 7.89
CA SER A 30 46.99 -22.71 7.53
C SER A 30 47.27 -24.17 7.87
N SER A 31 47.86 -24.91 6.92
CA SER A 31 48.41 -26.25 7.14
C SER A 31 49.72 -26.22 7.94
N PRO A 32 50.04 -27.33 8.65
CA PRO A 32 51.32 -27.95 8.40
C PRO A 32 51.27 -29.46 8.16
N ASN A 33 52.23 -29.91 7.35
CA ASN A 33 52.61 -31.24 6.97
C ASN A 33 52.88 -32.20 8.11
N ALA A 34 52.53 -33.51 7.94
CA ALA A 34 53.45 -34.64 8.15
C ALA A 34 52.83 -36.00 7.77
N SER A 35 53.44 -36.63 6.82
CA SER A 35 53.76 -38.05 6.55
C SER A 35 52.87 -39.21 6.96
N ALA A 36 52.60 -40.07 5.96
CA ALA A 36 52.09 -41.45 5.95
C ALA A 36 53.06 -42.48 6.58
N PRO A 37 52.82 -43.81 6.65
CA PRO A 37 52.28 -44.69 5.62
C PRO A 37 51.39 -45.89 6.14
N PRO A 38 51.18 -46.99 5.33
CA PRO A 38 49.90 -47.63 5.08
C PRO A 38 49.76 -49.05 5.65
N VAL A 39 48.56 -49.63 5.72
CA VAL A 39 48.35 -51.11 5.71
C VAL A 39 46.96 -51.47 5.13
N ALA A 40 47.01 -52.20 4.07
CA ALA A 40 46.38 -53.41 3.55
C ALA A 40 44.89 -53.74 3.84
N ALA A 41 44.21 -54.10 2.74
CA ALA A 41 43.00 -54.89 2.69
C ALA A 41 43.26 -56.41 2.85
N PRO A 42 42.22 -57.22 3.06
CA PRO A 42 41.82 -58.23 2.08
C PRO A 42 40.31 -58.39 1.90
N SER A 43 39.83 -58.50 0.68
CA SER A 43 39.57 -59.66 -0.18
C SER A 43 38.37 -60.60 0.22
N ALA A 44 37.36 -60.49 -0.56
CA ALA A 44 36.46 -61.50 -1.20
C ALA A 44 35.89 -62.70 -0.44
N ALA A 45 34.57 -62.90 -0.61
CA ALA A 45 34.03 -64.21 -1.03
C ALA A 45 32.60 -64.10 -1.60
N ASN A 46 32.49 -64.70 -2.75
CA ASN A 46 31.37 -64.99 -3.57
C ASN A 46 30.50 -66.11 -2.99
N THR A 47 29.16 -66.09 -3.18
CA THR A 47 28.38 -67.32 -3.50
C THR A 47 26.96 -66.95 -4.03
N ASN A 48 26.69 -67.40 -5.24
CA ASN A 48 25.37 -67.65 -5.87
C ASN A 48 25.17 -69.18 -5.94
N PRO A 49 24.08 -69.72 -6.48
CA PRO A 49 22.63 -69.62 -6.25
C PRO A 49 22.01 -71.01 -5.82
N PRO A 50 20.74 -71.35 -5.94
CA PRO A 50 20.11 -71.90 -7.14
C PRO A 50 18.58 -71.60 -7.36
N ALA A 51 18.16 -71.70 -8.61
CA ALA A 51 16.79 -71.85 -9.09
C ALA A 51 16.52 -73.32 -9.55
N PRO A 52 15.40 -73.69 -10.16
CA PRO A 52 13.96 -73.53 -9.96
C PRO A 52 13.25 -74.89 -9.75
N PRO A 53 11.90 -75.14 -9.96
CA PRO A 53 11.36 -75.50 -11.26
C PRO A 53 9.91 -75.05 -11.64
N ALA A 54 9.62 -75.23 -12.90
CA ALA A 54 8.51 -74.82 -13.67
C ALA A 54 7.24 -75.73 -13.55
N ALA A 55 6.11 -75.18 -14.00
CA ALA A 55 5.16 -75.82 -14.94
C ALA A 55 4.13 -74.81 -15.44
N ALA A 56 3.94 -74.75 -16.76
CA ALA A 56 2.85 -74.14 -17.51
C ALA A 56 1.63 -75.09 -17.58
N PRO A 57 0.39 -74.69 -18.09
CA PRO A 57 0.28 -74.36 -19.51
C PRO A 57 -0.80 -73.35 -19.96
N SER A 58 -0.68 -73.00 -21.22
CA SER A 58 -1.67 -72.83 -22.31
C SER A 58 -2.33 -71.47 -22.57
N ALA A 59 -1.83 -70.86 -23.60
CA ALA A 59 -2.37 -70.27 -24.85
C ALA A 59 -3.70 -69.49 -24.81
N ALA A 60 -3.59 -68.21 -25.15
CA ALA A 60 -4.46 -67.49 -26.09
C ALA A 60 -3.68 -66.44 -26.85
N THR A 61 -3.68 -66.52 -28.14
CA THR A 61 -3.05 -65.63 -29.12
C THR A 61 -3.76 -64.30 -29.20
N THR A 62 -3.04 -63.25 -29.01
CA THR A 62 -3.39 -61.88 -29.52
C THR A 62 -2.13 -61.19 -30.09
N ASN A 63 -2.29 -60.60 -31.26
CA ASN A 63 -1.25 -59.94 -32.03
C ASN A 63 -0.49 -58.86 -31.25
N PRO A 64 0.83 -58.65 -31.47
CA PRO A 64 1.55 -57.61 -30.86
C PRO A 64 1.17 -56.25 -31.45
N PRO A 65 1.05 -55.17 -30.63
CA PRO A 65 0.90 -53.81 -31.14
C PRO A 65 2.21 -53.32 -31.80
N ALA A 66 2.05 -52.50 -32.82
CA ALA A 66 3.15 -51.90 -33.57
C ALA A 66 4.07 -51.08 -32.64
N PRO A 67 5.40 -50.97 -32.94
CA PRO A 67 6.31 -50.18 -32.12
C PRO A 67 5.90 -48.73 -32.11
N ALA A 68 5.79 -48.13 -30.90
CA ALA A 68 5.50 -46.73 -30.68
C ALA A 68 6.61 -45.90 -31.31
N THR A 69 6.24 -44.90 -32.10
CA THR A 69 7.12 -43.87 -32.63
C THR A 69 7.73 -43.09 -31.44
N PRO A 70 9.04 -42.81 -31.43
CA PRO A 70 9.60 -41.99 -30.36
C PRO A 70 8.95 -40.60 -30.36
N PRO A 71 8.65 -40.00 -29.16
CA PRO A 71 8.04 -38.69 -29.08
C PRO A 71 8.97 -37.64 -29.71
N SER A 72 8.35 -36.65 -30.38
CA SER A 72 9.10 -35.54 -31.01
C SER A 72 9.82 -34.71 -29.92
N PRO A 73 10.88 -34.02 -30.25
CA PRO A 73 11.60 -33.16 -29.29
C PRO A 73 10.72 -32.09 -28.60
N GLU A 74 9.64 -31.68 -29.26
CA GLU A 74 8.66 -30.75 -28.76
C GLU A 74 7.76 -31.33 -27.63
N SER A 75 7.46 -32.61 -27.68
CA SER A 75 6.72 -33.35 -26.64
C SER A 75 7.58 -33.55 -25.37
N ALA A 76 8.90 -33.77 -25.55
CA ALA A 76 9.82 -33.94 -24.43
C ALA A 76 10.05 -32.59 -23.67
N ALA A 77 10.09 -31.48 -24.40
CA ALA A 77 10.22 -30.15 -23.80
C ALA A 77 8.96 -29.75 -23.01
N LYS A 78 7.75 -30.13 -23.47
CA LYS A 78 6.50 -29.92 -22.74
C LYS A 78 6.38 -30.75 -21.48
N GLU A 79 6.84 -32.00 -21.49
CA GLU A 79 6.83 -32.84 -20.30
C GLU A 79 7.81 -32.36 -19.22
N THR A 80 8.88 -31.68 -19.58
CA THR A 80 9.86 -31.15 -18.62
C THR A 80 9.37 -29.84 -17.96
N GLN A 81 8.57 -29.03 -18.66
CA GLN A 81 8.03 -27.77 -18.09
C GLN A 81 6.86 -27.99 -17.13
N LEU A 82 6.01 -28.99 -17.34
CA LEU A 82 4.86 -29.28 -16.47
C LEU A 82 5.25 -29.58 -15.02
N PRO A 83 6.32 -30.32 -14.69
CA PRO A 83 6.75 -30.52 -13.30
C PRO A 83 7.18 -29.23 -12.59
N GLU A 84 7.89 -28.34 -13.28
CA GLU A 84 8.35 -27.07 -12.67
C GLU A 84 7.17 -26.16 -12.33
N ILE A 85 6.30 -25.87 -13.27
CA ILE A 85 5.06 -25.11 -13.03
C ILE A 85 4.25 -25.75 -11.88
N SER A 86 4.23 -27.07 -11.77
CA SER A 86 3.50 -27.75 -10.70
C SER A 86 4.17 -27.58 -9.33
N ILE A 87 5.49 -27.44 -9.24
CA ILE A 87 6.21 -27.19 -7.98
C ILE A 87 5.93 -25.77 -7.50
N TYR A 88 6.08 -24.78 -8.35
CA TYR A 88 5.77 -23.38 -8.01
C TYR A 88 4.31 -23.21 -7.60
N GLY A 89 3.36 -23.75 -8.38
CA GLY A 89 1.93 -23.69 -8.04
C GLY A 89 1.61 -24.34 -6.68
N ARG A 90 2.28 -25.44 -6.32
CA ARG A 90 2.15 -26.03 -4.97
C ARG A 90 2.72 -25.15 -3.87
N LEU A 91 3.87 -24.50 -4.10
CA LEU A 91 4.47 -23.59 -3.14
C LEU A 91 3.63 -22.32 -2.95
N ASP A 92 3.05 -21.78 -4.02
CA ASP A 92 2.10 -20.67 -3.92
C ASP A 92 0.80 -21.08 -3.23
N GLN A 93 0.26 -22.25 -3.54
CA GLN A 93 -0.88 -22.80 -2.81
C GLN A 93 -0.56 -23.00 -1.32
N ALA A 94 0.63 -23.50 -0.99
CA ALA A 94 1.06 -23.70 0.39
C ALA A 94 1.19 -22.36 1.13
N ARG A 95 1.71 -21.30 0.48
CA ARG A 95 1.73 -19.95 1.02
C ARG A 95 0.32 -19.44 1.30
N ASN A 96 -0.58 -19.57 0.33
CA ASN A 96 -1.98 -19.15 0.48
C ASN A 96 -2.74 -19.95 1.55
N GLN A 97 -2.29 -21.16 1.91
CA GLN A 97 -2.86 -21.96 3.01
C GLN A 97 -2.42 -21.46 4.39
N ILE A 98 -1.38 -20.65 4.49
CA ILE A 98 -1.00 -19.95 5.73
C ILE A 98 -2.11 -18.99 6.11
N LEU A 99 -2.75 -18.34 5.14
CA LEU A 99 -3.88 -17.44 5.36
C LEU A 99 -5.15 -18.24 5.71
N PRO A 100 -5.97 -17.78 6.67
CA PRO A 100 -7.23 -18.45 7.03
C PRO A 100 -8.31 -18.21 5.97
N SER A 101 -9.35 -19.06 6.01
CA SER A 101 -10.62 -18.72 5.34
C SER A 101 -11.18 -17.45 5.93
N LEU A 102 -11.39 -16.42 5.11
CA LEU A 102 -11.80 -15.11 5.59
C LEU A 102 -13.28 -15.09 5.98
N GLY A 103 -13.56 -14.73 7.22
CA GLY A 103 -14.87 -14.29 7.70
C GLY A 103 -14.99 -12.76 7.67
N ALA A 104 -14.31 -12.10 6.74
CA ALA A 104 -14.22 -10.66 6.55
C ALA A 104 -14.53 -10.31 5.10
N THR A 105 -14.80 -9.04 4.82
CA THR A 105 -15.07 -8.56 3.45
C THR A 105 -13.75 -8.39 2.71
N SER A 106 -13.66 -8.95 1.51
CA SER A 106 -12.49 -8.83 0.65
C SER A 106 -12.91 -8.41 -0.76
N TYR A 107 -12.33 -7.32 -1.24
CA TYR A 107 -12.46 -6.84 -2.61
C TYR A 107 -11.18 -7.15 -3.37
N SER A 108 -11.25 -8.06 -4.33
CA SER A 108 -10.08 -8.55 -5.06
C SER A 108 -10.06 -8.02 -6.49
N ILE A 109 -8.88 -7.62 -6.95
CA ILE A 109 -8.57 -7.16 -8.30
C ILE A 109 -7.43 -8.05 -8.82
N ASN A 110 -7.64 -8.76 -9.91
CA ASN A 110 -6.59 -9.50 -10.60
C ASN A 110 -6.02 -8.69 -11.79
N GLU A 111 -4.91 -9.15 -12.37
CA GLU A 111 -4.23 -8.49 -13.50
C GLU A 111 -5.21 -8.18 -14.65
N THR A 112 -6.07 -9.14 -15.06
CA THR A 112 -7.08 -8.90 -16.10
C THR A 112 -8.06 -7.78 -15.74
N GLN A 113 -8.47 -7.67 -14.47
CA GLN A 113 -9.36 -6.60 -14.01
C GLN A 113 -8.61 -5.28 -13.92
N LEU A 114 -7.33 -5.29 -13.53
CA LEU A 114 -6.46 -4.11 -13.55
C LEU A 114 -6.30 -3.56 -14.97
N ASP A 115 -6.01 -4.41 -15.95
CA ASP A 115 -5.97 -4.03 -17.38
C ASP A 115 -7.27 -3.40 -17.88
N GLN A 116 -8.40 -3.79 -17.31
CA GLN A 116 -9.73 -3.31 -17.68
C GLN A 116 -10.12 -1.99 -17.00
N MET A 117 -9.28 -1.45 -16.11
CA MET A 117 -9.48 -0.17 -15.45
C MET A 117 -8.88 1.00 -16.27
N PRO A 118 -9.21 2.25 -15.94
CA PRO A 118 -8.58 3.43 -16.55
C PRO A 118 -7.05 3.35 -16.47
N GLN A 119 -6.37 3.59 -17.58
CA GLN A 119 -4.93 3.52 -17.75
C GLN A 119 -4.29 2.12 -17.50
N GLY A 120 -5.06 1.12 -17.03
CA GLY A 120 -4.55 -0.24 -16.74
C GLY A 120 -3.46 -0.24 -15.69
N ASP A 121 -2.38 -0.96 -15.96
CA ASP A 121 -1.20 -1.04 -15.11
C ASP A 121 -0.32 0.23 -15.05
N ASN A 122 -0.63 1.24 -15.88
CA ASN A 122 -0.05 2.59 -15.76
C ASN A 122 -0.84 3.48 -14.77
N ALA A 123 -1.98 3.01 -14.24
CA ALA A 123 -2.73 3.76 -13.24
C ALA A 123 -1.94 3.88 -11.92
N PRO A 124 -1.96 5.02 -11.25
CA PRO A 124 -1.46 5.11 -9.88
C PRO A 124 -2.18 4.13 -8.95
N MET A 125 -1.48 3.52 -7.99
CA MET A 125 -2.02 2.48 -7.11
C MET A 125 -3.25 2.96 -6.31
N ASN A 126 -3.24 4.22 -5.84
CA ASN A 126 -4.39 4.82 -5.16
C ASN A 126 -5.63 4.86 -6.05
N GLN A 127 -5.49 5.20 -7.31
CA GLN A 127 -6.61 5.25 -8.26
C GLN A 127 -7.22 3.85 -8.49
N VAL A 128 -6.42 2.78 -8.42
CA VAL A 128 -6.93 1.41 -8.46
C VAL A 128 -7.75 1.09 -7.21
N LEU A 129 -7.24 1.43 -6.03
CA LEU A 129 -7.87 1.13 -4.74
C LEU A 129 -9.14 1.95 -4.48
N LEU A 130 -9.29 3.14 -5.08
CA LEU A 130 -10.53 3.93 -5.03
C LEU A 130 -11.75 3.22 -5.63
N ARG A 131 -11.56 2.16 -6.41
CA ARG A 131 -12.66 1.34 -6.91
C ARG A 131 -13.21 0.37 -5.86
N ALA A 132 -12.51 0.18 -4.75
CA ALA A 132 -13.01 -0.63 -3.64
C ALA A 132 -14.06 0.14 -2.81
N PRO A 133 -15.05 -0.55 -2.21
CA PRO A 133 -16.08 0.10 -1.41
C PRO A 133 -15.48 0.74 -0.15
N GLY A 134 -15.99 1.91 0.23
CA GLY A 134 -15.60 2.61 1.45
C GLY A 134 -14.21 3.25 1.43
N VAL A 135 -13.57 3.31 0.25
CA VAL A 135 -12.29 4.01 0.07
C VAL A 135 -12.56 5.42 -0.44
N ALA A 136 -11.96 6.40 0.19
CA ALA A 136 -11.99 7.81 -0.20
C ALA A 136 -10.56 8.32 -0.44
N GLU A 137 -10.42 9.21 -1.39
CA GLU A 137 -9.18 9.94 -1.65
C GLU A 137 -9.14 11.22 -0.83
N ASP A 138 -8.00 11.49 -0.26
CA ASP A 138 -7.66 12.73 0.39
C ASP A 138 -6.60 13.50 -0.40
N SER A 139 -6.09 14.55 0.21
CA SER A 139 -4.95 15.33 -0.25
C SER A 139 -3.78 14.43 -0.61
N PHE A 140 -3.08 14.76 -1.70
CA PHE A 140 -1.83 14.09 -2.10
C PHE A 140 -2.00 12.62 -2.47
N GLY A 141 -3.20 12.24 -2.91
CA GLY A 141 -3.51 10.85 -3.25
C GLY A 141 -3.56 9.90 -2.05
N GLY A 142 -3.62 10.43 -0.82
CA GLY A 142 -3.82 9.65 0.40
C GLY A 142 -5.12 8.86 0.35
N LEU A 143 -5.12 7.65 0.90
CA LEU A 143 -6.29 6.77 0.91
C LEU A 143 -6.79 6.55 2.34
N HIS A 144 -8.09 6.74 2.51
CA HIS A 144 -8.80 6.48 3.75
C HIS A 144 -9.82 5.37 3.55
N VAL A 145 -9.71 4.31 4.34
CA VAL A 145 -10.66 3.22 4.35
C VAL A 145 -11.67 3.47 5.46
N ARG A 146 -12.95 3.65 5.08
CA ARG A 146 -14.05 3.91 6.03
C ARG A 146 -13.86 5.20 6.85
N GLY A 147 -13.09 6.16 6.30
CA GLY A 147 -12.78 7.44 6.96
C GLY A 147 -11.74 7.36 8.08
N GLU A 148 -10.99 6.26 8.19
CA GLU A 148 -9.89 6.13 9.16
C GLU A 148 -8.58 6.63 8.58
N HIS A 149 -7.82 7.39 9.35
CA HIS A 149 -6.53 7.96 8.96
C HIS A 149 -5.36 7.02 9.30
N ALA A 150 -4.31 6.99 8.45
CA ALA A 150 -3.03 6.28 8.66
C ALA A 150 -3.19 4.83 9.18
N ASN A 151 -4.21 4.10 8.73
CA ASN A 151 -4.55 2.78 9.24
C ASN A 151 -4.68 1.70 8.15
N LEU A 152 -4.05 1.94 6.99
CA LEU A 152 -3.98 0.99 5.87
C LEU A 152 -2.66 0.23 5.91
N GLN A 153 -2.71 -1.11 5.76
CA GLN A 153 -1.52 -1.96 5.74
C GLN A 153 -1.30 -2.54 4.35
N TYR A 154 -0.08 -2.44 3.84
CA TYR A 154 0.34 -3.13 2.64
C TYR A 154 1.13 -4.40 2.98
N ARG A 155 0.82 -5.48 2.26
CA ARG A 155 1.55 -6.75 2.34
C ARG A 155 1.88 -7.24 0.95
N ILE A 156 3.10 -7.72 0.74
CA ILE A 156 3.53 -8.33 -0.52
C ILE A 156 3.88 -9.79 -0.29
N ASN A 157 3.20 -10.69 -1.00
CA ASN A 157 3.39 -12.13 -0.88
C ASN A 157 3.28 -12.64 0.57
N GLY A 158 2.34 -12.05 1.36
CA GLY A 158 2.06 -12.38 2.75
C GLY A 158 2.99 -11.71 3.77
N VAL A 159 3.95 -10.88 3.35
CA VAL A 159 4.88 -10.15 4.24
C VAL A 159 4.48 -8.70 4.32
N ILE A 160 4.45 -8.15 5.53
CA ILE A 160 4.19 -6.73 5.75
C ILE A 160 5.30 -5.88 5.15
N ILE A 161 4.92 -4.77 4.53
CA ILE A 161 5.84 -3.65 4.30
C ILE A 161 5.65 -2.72 5.51
N PRO A 162 6.70 -2.44 6.31
CA PRO A 162 6.60 -1.44 7.37
C PRO A 162 6.19 -0.10 6.79
N GLU A 163 5.54 0.73 7.58
CA GLU A 163 5.20 2.08 7.15
C GLU A 163 6.42 2.89 6.78
N GLY A 164 6.22 3.87 5.93
CA GLY A 164 7.21 4.79 5.46
C GLY A 164 6.64 6.17 5.29
N ILE A 165 7.51 7.14 5.20
CA ILE A 165 7.13 8.51 4.87
C ILE A 165 6.78 8.54 3.39
N THR A 166 5.50 8.65 3.08
CA THR A 166 4.96 8.88 1.74
C THR A 166 3.93 10.00 1.86
N LEU A 167 4.15 11.10 1.18
CA LEU A 167 3.25 12.25 1.22
C LEU A 167 2.56 12.44 -0.13
N PHE A 168 3.31 12.50 -1.22
CA PHE A 168 2.79 12.76 -2.56
C PHE A 168 2.96 11.57 -3.49
N GLY A 169 4.04 10.80 -3.33
CA GLY A 169 4.42 9.71 -4.20
C GLY A 169 3.58 8.46 -4.00
N GLN A 170 3.40 7.72 -5.09
CA GLN A 170 2.86 6.36 -5.03
C GLN A 170 4.02 5.38 -4.93
N GLU A 171 4.30 4.89 -3.73
CA GLU A 171 5.44 3.99 -3.44
C GLU A 171 5.41 2.66 -4.20
N LEU A 172 4.23 2.21 -4.61
CA LEU A 172 4.03 0.95 -5.30
C LEU A 172 3.54 1.19 -6.72
N ASP A 173 4.17 0.54 -7.70
CA ASP A 173 3.72 0.53 -9.08
C ASP A 173 2.68 -0.61 -9.29
N ALA A 174 1.59 -0.33 -9.97
CA ALA A 174 0.58 -1.34 -10.28
C ALA A 174 1.10 -2.41 -11.28
N ARG A 175 2.19 -2.14 -11.99
CA ARG A 175 2.76 -3.02 -13.03
C ARG A 175 3.28 -4.35 -12.49
N PHE A 176 3.81 -4.40 -11.27
CA PHE A 176 4.30 -5.66 -10.69
C PHE A 176 3.20 -6.54 -10.09
N VAL A 177 1.96 -6.09 -10.09
CA VAL A 177 0.85 -6.75 -9.43
C VAL A 177 0.24 -7.84 -10.32
N ASP A 178 0.22 -9.10 -9.85
CA ASP A 178 -0.57 -10.20 -10.43
C ASP A 178 -2.02 -10.13 -9.91
N SER A 179 -2.15 -9.89 -8.61
CA SER A 179 -3.44 -9.69 -7.96
C SER A 179 -3.29 -8.93 -6.66
N MET A 180 -4.32 -8.19 -6.29
CA MET A 180 -4.40 -7.53 -4.99
C MET A 180 -5.78 -7.72 -4.38
N ALA A 181 -5.87 -7.62 -3.05
CA ALA A 181 -7.12 -7.68 -2.34
C ALA A 181 -7.12 -6.67 -1.18
N LEU A 182 -8.11 -5.77 -1.16
CA LEU A 182 -8.42 -4.98 0.02
C LEU A 182 -9.33 -5.79 0.92
N THR A 183 -8.86 -6.14 2.11
CA THR A 183 -9.62 -6.87 3.12
C THR A 183 -9.91 -5.97 4.32
N THR A 184 -11.18 -5.87 4.67
CA THR A 184 -11.70 -5.03 5.76
C THR A 184 -12.62 -5.86 6.66
N GLY A 185 -13.02 -5.32 7.81
CA GLY A 185 -13.96 -6.00 8.69
C GLY A 185 -13.28 -6.68 9.89
N SER A 186 -13.90 -7.73 10.44
CA SER A 186 -13.35 -8.50 11.56
C SER A 186 -12.20 -9.38 11.10
N LEU A 187 -11.01 -8.78 10.99
CA LEU A 187 -9.81 -9.44 10.50
C LEU A 187 -9.36 -10.60 11.42
N PRO A 188 -8.85 -11.72 10.89
CA PRO A 188 -8.21 -12.79 11.65
C PRO A 188 -7.04 -12.32 12.53
N ALA A 189 -6.62 -13.16 13.51
CA ALA A 189 -5.61 -12.77 14.49
C ALA A 189 -4.19 -12.52 13.91
N GLU A 190 -3.91 -12.98 12.70
CA GLU A 190 -2.63 -12.72 12.02
C GLU A 190 -2.44 -11.25 11.65
N TYR A 191 -3.54 -10.52 11.40
CA TYR A 191 -3.48 -9.10 11.04
C TYR A 191 -3.44 -8.21 12.29
N GLY A 192 -2.49 -7.32 12.32
CA GLY A 192 -2.27 -6.34 13.39
C GLY A 192 -1.42 -5.20 12.88
N TYR A 193 -1.05 -4.26 13.69
CA TYR A 193 -0.32 -3.03 13.38
C TYR A 193 -1.22 -1.97 12.75
N ARG A 194 -1.77 -2.17 11.54
CA ARG A 194 -2.81 -1.35 10.90
C ARG A 194 -4.00 -2.24 10.58
N THR A 195 -5.21 -1.76 10.76
CA THR A 195 -6.39 -2.64 10.81
C THR A 195 -7.66 -2.09 10.13
N ALA A 196 -7.67 -0.85 9.62
CA ALA A 196 -8.79 -0.33 8.85
C ALA A 196 -8.94 -1.06 7.50
N GLY A 197 -7.81 -1.39 6.88
CA GLY A 197 -7.76 -2.17 5.65
C GLY A 197 -6.40 -2.84 5.46
N ILE A 198 -6.43 -4.05 4.89
CA ILE A 198 -5.24 -4.79 4.50
C ILE A 198 -5.22 -4.90 2.98
N VAL A 199 -4.21 -4.35 2.34
CA VAL A 199 -3.94 -4.51 0.91
C VAL A 199 -2.93 -5.63 0.74
N ASP A 200 -3.42 -6.84 0.46
CA ASP A 200 -2.58 -8.00 0.16
C ASP A 200 -2.27 -8.04 -1.33
N ILE A 201 -1.00 -7.90 -1.69
CA ILE A 201 -0.50 -7.91 -3.06
C ILE A 201 0.22 -9.22 -3.34
N THR A 202 -0.18 -9.90 -4.40
CA THR A 202 0.58 -11.01 -5.01
C THR A 202 1.31 -10.47 -6.22
N THR A 203 2.61 -10.73 -6.32
CA THR A 203 3.45 -10.20 -7.40
C THR A 203 3.44 -11.10 -8.62
N LYS A 204 3.62 -10.51 -9.81
CA LYS A 204 4.04 -11.24 -11.02
C LYS A 204 5.35 -12.00 -10.72
N THR A 205 5.49 -13.19 -11.27
CA THR A 205 6.67 -14.05 -11.03
C THR A 205 7.39 -14.46 -12.32
N GLY A 206 6.84 -14.13 -13.49
CA GLY A 206 7.37 -14.51 -14.79
C GLY A 206 7.27 -16.00 -15.14
N ILE A 207 6.62 -16.82 -14.29
CA ILE A 207 6.54 -18.26 -14.52
C ILE A 207 5.35 -18.66 -15.39
N ILE A 208 4.23 -17.96 -15.24
CA ILE A 208 2.98 -18.25 -15.97
C ILE A 208 3.06 -17.66 -17.37
N GLU A 209 3.55 -16.43 -17.46
CA GLU A 209 3.70 -15.68 -18.70
C GLU A 209 5.17 -15.19 -18.85
N PRO A 210 6.08 -16.10 -19.31
CA PRO A 210 7.46 -15.70 -19.56
C PRO A 210 7.54 -14.80 -20.78
N GLY A 211 8.23 -13.68 -20.64
CA GLY A 211 8.36 -12.62 -21.63
C GLY A 211 8.44 -11.27 -20.96
N GLY A 212 8.14 -10.23 -21.70
CA GLY A 212 8.14 -8.88 -21.15
C GLY A 212 7.34 -7.91 -22.01
N GLU A 213 7.18 -6.72 -21.48
CA GLU A 213 6.59 -5.59 -22.16
C GLU A 213 7.55 -4.39 -22.09
N VAL A 214 7.71 -3.68 -23.18
CA VAL A 214 8.37 -2.39 -23.24
C VAL A 214 7.44 -1.39 -23.88
N GLY A 215 7.28 -0.21 -23.30
CA GLY A 215 6.36 0.78 -23.82
C GLY A 215 6.61 2.19 -23.34
N VAL A 216 5.74 3.07 -23.80
CA VAL A 216 5.68 4.46 -23.37
C VAL A 216 4.22 4.94 -23.34
N GLN A 217 3.84 5.62 -22.29
CA GLN A 217 2.62 6.41 -22.22
C GLN A 217 2.99 7.88 -22.41
N VAL A 218 2.21 8.60 -23.22
CA VAL A 218 2.30 10.05 -23.39
C VAL A 218 0.91 10.67 -23.28
N GLY A 219 0.80 11.90 -22.78
CA GLY A 219 -0.51 12.47 -22.60
C GLY A 219 -0.55 13.94 -22.23
N THR A 220 -1.71 14.37 -21.79
CA THR A 220 -1.97 15.71 -21.21
C THR A 220 -1.04 15.94 -20.03
N TYR A 221 -0.88 17.18 -19.62
CA TYR A 221 0.03 17.60 -18.55
C TYR A 221 1.52 17.26 -18.83
N GLY A 222 1.93 17.25 -20.09
CA GLY A 222 3.31 16.91 -20.42
C GLY A 222 3.72 15.47 -20.09
N THR A 223 2.78 14.58 -19.83
CA THR A 223 3.05 13.20 -19.37
C THR A 223 3.92 12.44 -20.36
N VAL A 224 5.02 11.90 -19.87
CA VAL A 224 5.91 10.96 -20.57
C VAL A 224 6.32 9.87 -19.59
N ARG A 225 5.83 8.64 -19.81
CA ARG A 225 6.07 7.49 -18.92
C ARG A 225 6.60 6.29 -19.73
N PRO A 226 7.91 6.17 -19.99
CA PRO A 226 8.51 4.94 -20.48
C PRO A 226 8.55 3.89 -19.37
N PHE A 227 8.37 2.62 -19.77
CA PHE A 227 8.40 1.49 -18.84
C PHE A 227 8.94 0.23 -19.52
N VAL A 228 9.41 -0.70 -18.69
CA VAL A 228 9.82 -2.03 -19.12
C VAL A 228 9.56 -3.02 -18.00
N GLU A 229 8.95 -4.16 -18.36
CA GLU A 229 8.87 -5.31 -17.47
C GLU A 229 9.40 -6.55 -18.19
N TYR A 230 10.00 -7.46 -17.42
CA TYR A 230 10.52 -8.71 -17.94
C TYR A 230 10.48 -9.81 -16.86
N GLY A 231 9.92 -10.94 -17.21
CA GLY A 231 9.84 -12.10 -16.32
C GLY A 231 10.13 -13.41 -17.02
N GLY A 232 10.61 -14.38 -16.22
CA GLY A 232 10.91 -15.70 -16.74
C GLY A 232 11.29 -16.71 -15.68
N SER A 233 11.58 -17.92 -16.15
CA SER A 233 12.10 -19.00 -15.31
C SER A 233 13.20 -19.76 -16.05
N ASP A 234 14.23 -20.17 -15.30
CA ASP A 234 15.29 -21.05 -15.77
C ASP A 234 15.59 -22.10 -14.69
N GLY A 235 15.08 -23.30 -14.90
CA GLY A 235 15.19 -24.40 -13.94
C GLY A 235 14.58 -24.02 -12.59
N LYS A 236 15.43 -23.90 -11.56
CA LYS A 236 15.00 -23.58 -10.19
C LYS A 236 14.87 -22.08 -9.89
N VAL A 237 15.13 -21.24 -10.84
CA VAL A 237 15.10 -19.77 -10.68
C VAL A 237 13.88 -19.22 -11.39
N THR A 238 13.12 -18.36 -10.71
CA THR A 238 12.13 -17.47 -11.34
C THR A 238 12.47 -16.04 -11.01
N TYR A 239 12.22 -15.16 -11.95
CA TYR A 239 12.51 -13.75 -11.80
C TYR A 239 11.45 -12.89 -12.49
N PHE A 240 11.23 -11.72 -11.95
CA PHE A 240 10.46 -10.64 -12.54
C PHE A 240 11.14 -9.31 -12.21
N LEU A 241 11.21 -8.44 -13.19
CA LEU A 241 11.76 -7.09 -13.08
C LEU A 241 10.79 -6.12 -13.72
N ASP A 242 10.53 -5.01 -13.04
CA ASP A 242 9.78 -3.87 -13.55
C ASP A 242 10.56 -2.58 -13.29
N ALA A 243 10.55 -1.67 -14.26
CA ALA A 243 11.12 -0.34 -14.12
C ALA A 243 10.30 0.66 -14.93
N SER A 244 9.98 1.79 -14.30
CA SER A 244 9.26 2.89 -14.91
C SER A 244 9.87 4.25 -14.54
N TYR A 245 9.66 5.21 -15.42
CA TYR A 245 9.92 6.63 -15.20
C TYR A 245 8.65 7.39 -15.52
N ASP A 246 8.27 8.36 -14.71
CA ASP A 246 7.13 9.24 -14.96
C ASP A 246 7.55 10.69 -14.83
N GLN A 247 7.24 11.48 -15.84
CA GLN A 247 7.37 12.92 -15.83
C GLN A 247 6.04 13.53 -16.26
N ASN A 248 5.54 14.48 -15.48
CA ASN A 248 4.35 15.23 -15.84
C ASN A 248 4.27 16.57 -15.08
N ASP A 249 3.33 17.45 -15.47
CA ASP A 249 3.02 18.75 -14.86
C ASP A 249 1.68 18.69 -14.10
N ASN A 250 1.42 17.57 -13.41
CA ASN A 250 0.28 17.34 -12.52
C ASN A 250 0.76 16.40 -11.40
N GLY A 251 1.81 16.84 -10.70
CA GLY A 251 2.47 16.06 -9.67
C GLY A 251 1.62 15.91 -8.43
N ILE A 252 0.95 16.96 -8.02
CA ILE A 252 -0.01 16.97 -6.92
C ILE A 252 -1.26 17.75 -7.33
N GLU A 253 -2.24 17.90 -6.43
CA GLU A 253 -3.51 18.53 -6.76
C GLU A 253 -3.35 20.02 -7.06
N ASN A 254 -4.02 20.48 -8.12
CA ASN A 254 -4.01 21.89 -8.50
C ASN A 254 -4.71 22.75 -7.44
N PRO A 255 -4.12 23.87 -6.99
CA PRO A 255 -4.74 24.78 -6.03
C PRO A 255 -5.91 25.59 -6.62
N THR A 256 -6.17 25.45 -7.90
CA THR A 256 -7.27 26.13 -8.62
C THR A 256 -8.05 25.16 -9.48
N ASP A 257 -9.24 25.57 -9.92
CA ASP A 257 -10.08 24.83 -10.86
C ASP A 257 -9.59 24.87 -12.32
N THR A 258 -8.38 25.37 -12.57
CA THR A 258 -7.77 25.42 -13.91
C THR A 258 -7.25 24.06 -14.33
N GLN A 259 -7.04 23.87 -15.63
CA GLN A 259 -6.55 22.59 -16.17
C GLN A 259 -5.07 22.34 -15.85
N VAL A 260 -4.26 23.37 -15.72
CA VAL A 260 -2.82 23.26 -15.49
C VAL A 260 -2.46 24.17 -14.33
N ALA A 261 -1.82 23.63 -13.33
CA ALA A 261 -1.23 24.41 -12.23
C ALA A 261 0.07 25.09 -12.65
N VAL A 262 0.50 26.04 -11.86
CA VAL A 262 1.82 26.68 -11.98
C VAL A 262 2.75 25.99 -10.98
N HIS A 263 3.97 25.62 -11.40
CA HIS A 263 4.97 24.99 -10.55
C HIS A 263 4.49 23.62 -10.00
N ASP A 264 4.16 22.69 -10.90
CA ASP A 264 3.59 21.38 -10.54
C ASP A 264 4.27 20.22 -11.31
N ASN A 265 5.52 20.40 -11.71
CA ASN A 265 6.27 19.35 -12.39
C ASN A 265 6.68 18.27 -11.39
N THR A 266 6.56 17.00 -11.81
CA THR A 266 7.09 15.86 -11.08
C THR A 266 7.96 14.98 -11.96
N GLU A 267 8.98 14.38 -11.35
CA GLU A 267 9.79 13.31 -11.93
C GLU A 267 9.84 12.13 -10.95
N GLN A 268 9.45 10.95 -11.40
CA GLN A 268 9.40 9.74 -10.56
C GLN A 268 10.15 8.59 -11.23
N TYR A 269 10.95 7.86 -10.46
CA TYR A 269 11.68 6.67 -10.87
C TYR A 269 11.25 5.51 -9.99
N LYS A 270 10.76 4.42 -10.58
CA LYS A 270 10.31 3.23 -9.85
C LYS A 270 11.01 1.99 -10.40
N LEU A 271 11.43 1.14 -9.47
CA LEU A 271 12.06 -0.14 -9.76
C LEU A 271 11.48 -1.19 -8.83
N PHE A 272 11.08 -2.34 -9.37
CA PHE A 272 10.72 -3.51 -8.59
C PHE A 272 11.42 -4.76 -9.15
N SER A 273 11.84 -5.66 -8.26
CA SER A 273 12.47 -6.92 -8.62
C SER A 273 11.99 -8.05 -7.70
N TYR A 274 11.60 -9.17 -8.28
CA TYR A 274 11.33 -10.42 -7.60
C TYR A 274 12.27 -11.52 -8.11
N LEU A 275 12.95 -12.20 -7.21
CA LEU A 275 13.81 -13.34 -7.50
C LEU A 275 13.42 -14.49 -6.58
N SER A 276 13.20 -15.70 -7.12
CA SER A 276 12.92 -16.88 -6.32
C SER A 276 13.77 -18.06 -6.76
N TYR A 277 14.27 -18.81 -5.77
CA TYR A 277 15.05 -20.02 -5.98
C TYR A 277 14.41 -21.21 -5.25
N VAL A 278 13.99 -22.22 -6.01
CA VAL A 278 13.46 -23.49 -5.48
C VAL A 278 14.62 -24.35 -4.99
N LEU A 279 14.68 -24.61 -3.68
CA LEU A 279 15.68 -25.46 -3.06
C LEU A 279 15.36 -26.94 -3.33
N ASP A 280 14.13 -27.32 -3.04
CA ASP A 280 13.53 -28.65 -3.27
C ASP A 280 12.01 -28.52 -3.56
N ASP A 281 11.33 -29.66 -3.83
CA ASP A 281 9.89 -29.69 -4.19
C ASP A 281 8.96 -29.10 -3.12
N SER A 282 9.47 -28.74 -1.95
CA SER A 282 8.72 -28.26 -0.79
C SER A 282 9.26 -26.98 -0.17
N SER A 283 10.30 -26.37 -0.76
CA SER A 283 10.92 -25.16 -0.19
C SER A 283 11.51 -24.24 -1.25
N ARG A 284 11.43 -22.93 -0.96
CA ARG A 284 12.05 -21.88 -1.75
C ARG A 284 12.57 -20.72 -0.89
N ILE A 285 13.51 -19.99 -1.45
CA ILE A 285 13.92 -18.67 -0.96
C ILE A 285 13.48 -17.65 -2.01
N SER A 286 12.95 -16.52 -1.59
CA SER A 286 12.62 -15.40 -2.48
C SER A 286 13.15 -14.07 -1.95
N LEU A 287 13.58 -13.21 -2.85
CA LEU A 287 14.04 -11.86 -2.58
C LEU A 287 13.20 -10.88 -3.40
N MET A 288 12.66 -9.86 -2.75
CA MET A 288 12.02 -8.71 -3.37
C MET A 288 12.79 -7.46 -3.02
N ILE A 289 12.98 -6.57 -4.00
CA ILE A 289 13.61 -5.27 -3.82
C ILE A 289 12.77 -4.26 -4.58
N SER A 290 12.47 -3.14 -3.95
CA SER A 290 11.85 -1.96 -4.58
C SER A 290 12.65 -0.71 -4.25
N ALA A 291 12.71 0.21 -5.21
CA ALA A 291 13.28 1.53 -5.03
C ALA A 291 12.43 2.55 -5.78
N THR A 292 12.03 3.61 -5.07
CA THR A 292 11.24 4.70 -5.62
C THR A 292 11.86 6.03 -5.21
N HIS A 293 12.11 6.90 -6.17
CA HIS A 293 12.67 8.24 -5.97
C HIS A 293 11.81 9.24 -6.74
N GLU A 294 11.38 10.30 -6.09
CA GLU A 294 10.38 11.22 -6.61
C GLU A 294 10.74 12.66 -6.27
N ASP A 295 10.66 13.53 -7.26
CA ASP A 295 10.88 14.96 -7.18
C ASP A 295 9.56 15.67 -7.52
N PHE A 296 9.08 16.53 -6.63
CA PHE A 296 7.85 17.32 -6.79
C PHE A 296 8.12 18.81 -6.69
N GLN A 297 7.56 19.57 -7.60
CA GLN A 297 7.28 20.97 -7.37
C GLN A 297 5.95 21.11 -6.64
N ILE A 298 5.84 22.15 -5.78
CA ILE A 298 4.60 22.45 -5.06
C ILE A 298 3.83 23.48 -5.87
N PRO A 299 2.56 23.22 -6.24
CA PRO A 299 1.82 24.15 -7.09
C PRO A 299 1.47 25.45 -6.38
N ASP A 300 1.64 26.54 -7.11
CA ASP A 300 1.42 27.89 -6.63
C ASP A 300 -0.04 28.33 -6.73
N THR A 301 -0.56 28.95 -5.66
CA THR A 301 -1.86 29.64 -5.71
C THR A 301 -1.70 31.03 -6.31
N PRO A 302 -2.33 31.33 -7.46
CA PRO A 302 -2.18 32.62 -8.11
C PRO A 302 -2.82 33.78 -7.34
N GLY A 303 -2.12 34.93 -7.30
CA GLY A 303 -2.70 36.20 -6.85
C GLY A 303 -2.93 36.30 -5.34
N LEU A 304 -2.21 35.54 -4.53
CA LEU A 304 -2.29 35.64 -3.08
C LEU A 304 -1.91 37.05 -2.58
N PRO A 305 -2.65 37.62 -1.62
CA PRO A 305 -2.26 38.84 -0.93
C PRO A 305 -1.11 38.57 0.03
N PRO A 306 -0.29 39.57 0.38
CA PRO A 306 0.71 39.40 1.44
C PRO A 306 0.09 38.90 2.73
N GLY A 307 0.77 37.95 3.40
CA GLY A 307 0.41 37.51 4.73
C GLY A 307 0.47 38.68 5.74
N THR A 308 -0.46 38.71 6.68
CA THR A 308 -0.59 39.79 7.64
C THR A 308 -0.42 39.34 9.08
N GLN A 309 0.20 40.20 9.86
CA GLN A 309 0.29 40.11 11.31
C GLN A 309 -1.07 40.41 11.95
N PRO A 310 -1.28 40.13 13.24
CA PRO A 310 -2.57 40.43 13.92
C PRO A 310 -2.98 41.91 13.87
N ASP A 311 -2.06 42.85 13.74
CA ASP A 311 -2.34 44.28 13.59
C ASP A 311 -2.71 44.72 12.15
N GLY A 312 -2.67 43.78 11.19
CA GLY A 312 -2.96 44.00 9.79
C GLY A 312 -1.79 44.44 8.93
N ASN A 313 -0.60 44.60 9.51
CA ASN A 313 0.61 44.87 8.73
C ASN A 313 1.13 43.60 8.03
N PRO A 314 1.75 43.73 6.86
CA PRO A 314 2.36 42.55 6.22
C PRO A 314 3.58 42.05 7.03
N TRP A 315 3.88 40.74 6.97
CA TRP A 315 5.09 40.18 7.58
C TRP A 315 6.39 40.77 6.98
N LEU A 316 6.39 40.95 5.66
CA LEU A 316 7.51 41.58 4.97
C LEU A 316 7.03 42.75 4.11
N PRO A 317 7.77 43.88 4.05
CA PRO A 317 7.43 45.00 3.19
C PRO A 317 7.71 44.67 1.72
N GLY A 318 6.90 45.21 0.81
CA GLY A 318 7.09 45.11 -0.63
C GLY A 318 6.01 44.33 -1.33
N THR A 319 6.35 43.74 -2.47
CA THR A 319 5.46 42.91 -3.27
C THR A 319 6.20 41.63 -3.70
N PHE A 320 5.58 40.49 -3.58
CA PHE A 320 6.05 39.23 -4.12
C PHE A 320 4.91 38.61 -4.91
N ASN A 321 5.22 38.05 -6.06
CA ASN A 321 4.21 37.38 -6.89
C ASN A 321 4.15 35.89 -6.51
N SER A 322 3.00 35.44 -6.01
CA SER A 322 2.81 34.04 -5.63
C SER A 322 3.05 33.03 -6.75
N HIS A 323 2.93 33.43 -8.02
CA HIS A 323 3.35 32.61 -9.16
C HIS A 323 4.87 32.34 -9.24
N SER A 324 5.66 32.96 -8.39
CA SER A 324 7.12 32.82 -8.38
C SER A 324 7.62 32.10 -7.12
N LEU A 325 6.73 31.53 -6.34
CA LEU A 325 7.10 30.61 -5.27
C LEU A 325 7.91 29.43 -5.85
N ASN A 326 8.89 28.95 -5.10
CA ASN A 326 9.74 27.84 -5.52
C ASN A 326 9.89 26.84 -4.37
N GLU A 327 8.76 26.29 -3.98
CA GLU A 327 8.67 25.20 -3.00
C GLU A 327 8.83 23.87 -3.70
N ASN A 328 9.60 22.95 -3.12
CA ASN A 328 9.85 21.64 -3.71
C ASN A 328 9.87 20.57 -2.64
N GLN A 329 9.57 19.32 -3.03
CA GLN A 329 9.69 18.16 -2.15
C GLN A 329 10.38 17.00 -2.87
N TYR A 330 11.26 16.31 -2.16
CA TYR A 330 11.92 15.08 -2.59
C TYR A 330 11.45 13.94 -1.72
N GLU A 331 11.04 12.82 -2.34
CA GLU A 331 10.66 11.61 -1.64
C GLU A 331 11.52 10.43 -2.09
N GLN A 332 11.77 9.51 -1.17
CA GLN A 332 12.49 8.27 -1.42
C GLN A 332 11.87 7.15 -0.61
N ASN A 333 11.63 6.00 -1.27
CA ASN A 333 11.16 4.79 -0.63
C ASN A 333 11.89 3.58 -1.21
N ASP A 334 12.70 2.93 -0.38
CA ASP A 334 13.45 1.74 -0.74
C ASP A 334 13.10 0.61 0.24
N PHE A 335 12.74 -0.58 -0.23
CA PHE A 335 12.57 -1.74 0.64
C PHE A 335 13.15 -3.03 0.07
N ALA A 336 13.47 -3.95 0.96
CA ALA A 336 13.88 -5.30 0.61
C ALA A 336 13.22 -6.32 1.53
N ILE A 337 12.78 -7.45 0.96
CA ILE A 337 12.16 -8.57 1.68
C ILE A 337 12.83 -9.87 1.25
N LEU A 338 13.42 -10.60 2.21
CA LEU A 338 13.97 -11.93 2.01
C LEU A 338 13.12 -12.95 2.74
N SER A 339 12.56 -13.93 2.02
CA SER A 339 11.64 -14.93 2.57
C SER A 339 12.16 -16.35 2.34
N TYR A 340 12.01 -17.20 3.36
CA TYR A 340 12.15 -18.66 3.27
C TYR A 340 10.80 -19.31 3.52
N GLN A 341 10.33 -20.12 2.58
CA GLN A 341 9.10 -20.88 2.65
C GLN A 341 9.37 -22.38 2.63
N LYS A 342 8.64 -23.15 3.48
CA LYS A 342 8.75 -24.60 3.55
C LYS A 342 7.40 -25.26 3.86
N THR A 343 7.18 -26.40 3.22
CA THR A 343 6.10 -27.34 3.51
C THR A 343 6.67 -28.63 4.08
N LEU A 344 6.21 -29.07 5.25
CA LEU A 344 6.60 -30.30 5.92
C LEU A 344 5.36 -31.13 6.27
N GLY A 345 4.88 -31.94 5.33
CA GLY A 345 3.60 -32.66 5.49
C GLY A 345 2.43 -31.69 5.65
N ASP A 346 1.77 -31.69 6.80
CA ASP A 346 0.62 -30.83 7.12
C ASP A 346 1.02 -29.45 7.66
N LEU A 347 2.32 -29.16 7.79
CA LEU A 347 2.86 -27.87 8.25
C LEU A 347 3.36 -27.04 7.06
N ASN A 348 2.80 -25.85 6.87
CA ASN A 348 3.32 -24.81 5.98
C ASN A 348 3.83 -23.64 6.82
N TYR A 349 4.99 -23.09 6.51
CA TYR A 349 5.49 -21.89 7.17
C TYR A 349 6.31 -21.03 6.22
N GLN A 350 6.33 -19.74 6.54
CA GLN A 350 7.17 -18.72 5.91
C GLN A 350 7.86 -17.91 7.01
N ILE A 351 9.15 -17.65 6.83
CA ILE A 351 9.96 -16.77 7.68
C ILE A 351 10.59 -15.73 6.78
N SER A 352 10.41 -14.46 7.14
CA SER A 352 10.86 -13.33 6.33
C SER A 352 11.62 -12.33 7.18
N GLY A 353 12.71 -11.78 6.63
CA GLY A 353 13.36 -10.57 7.12
C GLY A 353 13.09 -9.45 6.12
N PHE A 354 12.87 -8.25 6.60
CA PHE A 354 12.59 -7.10 5.76
C PHE A 354 13.25 -5.83 6.32
N GLY A 355 13.48 -4.88 5.44
CA GLY A 355 13.94 -3.54 5.79
C GLY A 355 13.37 -2.52 4.82
N ARG A 356 13.13 -1.30 5.31
CA ARG A 356 12.69 -0.15 4.53
C ARG A 356 13.45 1.09 4.96
N TYR A 357 13.78 1.93 4.00
CA TYR A 357 14.20 3.29 4.19
C TYR A 357 13.24 4.21 3.44
N SER A 358 12.74 5.24 4.10
CA SER A 358 11.94 6.27 3.47
C SER A 358 12.35 7.65 3.96
N ALA A 359 12.22 8.65 3.09
CA ALA A 359 12.55 10.03 3.42
C ALA A 359 11.62 10.98 2.65
N ALA A 360 11.29 12.11 3.27
CA ALA A 360 10.66 13.25 2.64
C ALA A 360 11.40 14.51 3.05
N HIS A 361 11.81 15.33 2.06
CA HIS A 361 12.50 16.58 2.27
C HIS A 361 11.76 17.72 1.57
N PHE A 362 11.01 18.49 2.34
CA PHE A 362 10.38 19.73 1.89
C PHE A 362 11.36 20.90 1.96
N ILE A 363 11.52 21.63 0.86
CA ILE A 363 12.38 22.80 0.71
C ILE A 363 11.50 24.01 0.43
N PRO A 364 11.41 24.99 1.36
CA PRO A 364 10.58 26.18 1.23
C PRO A 364 11.17 27.18 0.24
N ASP A 365 10.34 28.06 -0.31
CA ASP A 365 10.81 29.36 -0.78
C ASP A 365 11.05 30.27 0.43
N SER A 366 12.31 30.39 0.83
CA SER A 366 12.68 31.08 2.08
C SER A 366 12.19 32.51 2.19
N PHE A 367 11.98 33.23 1.07
CA PHE A 367 11.45 34.60 1.08
C PHE A 367 9.92 34.58 0.90
N GLY A 368 9.41 33.81 -0.03
CA GLY A 368 7.99 33.72 -0.34
C GLY A 368 7.17 33.25 0.85
N ASP A 369 7.61 32.18 1.52
CA ASP A 369 6.93 31.64 2.70
C ASP A 369 6.93 32.63 3.87
N LEU A 370 8.03 33.30 4.11
CA LEU A 370 8.06 34.39 5.10
C LEU A 370 7.15 35.57 4.71
N PHE A 371 7.02 35.84 3.41
CA PHE A 371 6.17 36.95 2.92
C PHE A 371 4.67 36.62 3.07
N PHE A 372 4.26 35.37 2.80
CA PHE A 372 2.86 34.98 2.85
C PHE A 372 2.46 34.40 4.21
N ASN A 373 3.32 33.63 4.87
CA ASN A 373 2.97 32.87 6.09
C ASN A 373 3.63 33.44 7.35
N GLY A 374 4.70 34.27 7.22
CA GLY A 374 5.55 34.69 8.35
C GLY A 374 6.43 33.55 8.90
N VAL A 375 6.49 32.42 8.22
CA VAL A 375 7.21 31.18 8.60
C VAL A 375 7.74 30.52 7.34
N ALA A 376 9.00 30.07 7.35
CA ALA A 376 9.57 29.25 6.28
C ALA A 376 10.31 28.05 6.89
N SER A 377 9.89 26.84 6.59
CA SER A 377 10.41 25.60 7.20
C SER A 377 11.03 24.68 6.16
N ASP A 378 12.34 24.44 6.29
CA ASP A 378 13.06 23.35 5.63
C ASP A 378 12.90 22.10 6.51
N VAL A 379 12.25 21.06 6.00
CA VAL A 379 11.86 19.88 6.77
C VAL A 379 12.37 18.63 6.09
N ASN A 380 13.33 17.95 6.71
CA ASN A 380 13.83 16.66 6.24
C ASN A 380 13.53 15.57 7.28
N ARG A 381 12.68 14.61 6.91
CA ARG A 381 12.33 13.46 7.74
C ARG A 381 12.81 12.17 7.07
N MET A 382 13.39 11.28 7.85
CA MET A 382 13.94 10.00 7.40
C MET A 382 13.49 8.91 8.37
N LEU A 383 12.84 7.86 7.85
CA LEU A 383 12.42 6.70 8.61
C LEU A 383 13.17 5.46 8.12
N SER A 384 13.86 4.80 9.03
CA SER A 384 14.49 3.48 8.79
C SER A 384 13.75 2.43 9.59
N SER A 385 13.22 1.43 8.92
CA SER A 385 12.49 0.32 9.55
C SER A 385 13.14 -1.00 9.20
N GLY A 386 13.15 -1.95 10.14
CA GLY A 386 13.63 -3.29 9.89
C GLY A 386 12.95 -4.30 10.80
N GLY A 387 12.77 -5.53 10.30
CA GLY A 387 12.04 -6.50 11.09
C GLY A 387 12.11 -7.92 10.58
N VAL A 388 11.43 -8.78 11.35
CA VAL A 388 11.25 -10.19 11.04
C VAL A 388 9.78 -10.56 11.22
N GLN A 389 9.28 -11.41 10.34
CA GLN A 389 7.94 -12.00 10.39
C GLN A 389 8.04 -13.50 10.17
N GLY A 390 7.31 -14.28 10.97
CA GLY A 390 7.19 -15.72 10.79
C GLY A 390 5.76 -16.15 10.97
N ASP A 391 5.19 -16.84 9.96
CA ASP A 391 3.82 -17.34 9.96
C ASP A 391 3.79 -18.82 9.62
N ALA A 392 2.93 -19.56 10.28
CA ALA A 392 2.77 -20.99 10.07
C ALA A 392 1.31 -21.42 10.12
N SER A 393 0.96 -22.42 9.32
CA SER A 393 -0.30 -23.15 9.41
C SER A 393 -0.03 -24.65 9.56
N TYR A 394 -0.74 -25.29 10.48
CA TYR A 394 -0.66 -26.74 10.74
C TYR A 394 -2.04 -27.36 10.68
N LYS A 395 -2.26 -28.24 9.69
CA LYS A 395 -3.48 -29.03 9.58
C LYS A 395 -3.45 -30.14 10.65
N LEU A 396 -4.06 -29.86 11.82
CA LEU A 396 -4.13 -30.84 12.91
C LEU A 396 -4.97 -32.07 12.54
N ASN A 397 -6.08 -31.84 11.85
CA ASN A 397 -6.98 -32.85 11.29
C ASN A 397 -7.92 -32.22 10.25
N ASP A 398 -8.95 -32.96 9.78
CA ASP A 398 -9.88 -32.43 8.77
C ASP A 398 -10.82 -31.32 9.29
N GLN A 399 -10.92 -31.15 10.60
CA GLN A 399 -11.77 -30.14 11.23
C GLN A 399 -10.97 -28.93 11.75
N HIS A 400 -9.70 -29.08 12.09
CA HIS A 400 -8.89 -28.06 12.75
C HIS A 400 -7.62 -27.75 11.98
N THR A 401 -7.42 -26.46 11.66
CA THR A 401 -6.16 -25.92 11.15
C THR A 401 -5.69 -24.83 12.09
N LEU A 402 -4.60 -25.10 12.80
CA LEU A 402 -3.97 -24.15 13.70
C LEU A 402 -3.06 -23.21 12.89
N ARG A 403 -3.10 -21.92 13.22
CA ARG A 403 -2.22 -20.90 12.66
C ARG A 403 -1.61 -20.07 13.78
N GLY A 404 -0.35 -19.71 13.60
CA GLY A 404 0.35 -18.88 14.56
C GLY A 404 1.53 -18.20 13.92
N GLY A 405 1.90 -17.05 14.47
CA GLY A 405 3.02 -16.28 13.96
C GLY A 405 3.50 -15.22 14.93
N ILE A 406 4.61 -14.62 14.54
CA ILE A 406 5.27 -13.53 15.23
C ILE A 406 5.68 -12.47 14.23
N MET A 407 5.66 -11.21 14.66
CA MET A 407 6.19 -10.08 13.93
C MET A 407 6.92 -9.16 14.90
N VAL A 408 8.10 -8.70 14.51
CA VAL A 408 8.88 -7.69 15.24
C VAL A 408 9.39 -6.66 14.25
N VAL A 409 9.11 -5.40 14.50
CA VAL A 409 9.55 -4.25 13.69
C VAL A 409 10.22 -3.24 14.61
N ASP A 410 11.40 -2.79 14.27
CA ASP A 410 12.11 -1.67 14.89
C ASP A 410 12.15 -0.51 13.89
N GLU A 411 11.80 0.70 14.34
CA GLU A 411 11.67 1.90 13.52
C GLU A 411 12.47 3.04 14.17
N LEU A 412 13.21 3.75 13.35
CA LEU A 412 13.99 4.92 13.75
C LEU A 412 13.65 6.09 12.83
N LEU A 413 12.95 7.09 13.39
CA LEU A 413 12.67 8.37 12.76
C LEU A 413 13.78 9.36 13.11
N THR A 414 14.34 10.00 12.10
CA THR A 414 15.22 11.18 12.24
C THR A 414 14.55 12.36 11.59
N SER A 415 14.46 13.48 12.30
CA SER A 415 13.92 14.75 11.81
C SER A 415 15.00 15.83 11.88
N GLU A 416 15.28 16.47 10.75
CA GLU A 416 16.17 17.61 10.62
C GLU A 416 15.36 18.79 10.10
N THR A 417 14.99 19.72 10.98
CA THR A 417 14.12 20.85 10.63
C THR A 417 14.83 22.18 10.93
N THR A 418 14.75 23.11 9.98
CA THR A 418 15.19 24.50 10.17
C THR A 418 14.04 25.43 9.82
N THR A 419 13.39 25.99 10.83
CA THR A 419 12.26 26.90 10.65
C THR A 419 12.70 28.35 10.87
N THR A 420 12.60 29.20 9.85
CA THR A 420 12.82 30.63 9.94
C THR A 420 11.53 31.32 10.34
N VAL A 421 11.59 32.13 11.41
CA VAL A 421 10.43 32.76 12.05
C VAL A 421 10.75 34.20 12.42
N PHE A 422 9.72 35.00 12.68
CA PHE A 422 9.87 36.31 13.29
C PHE A 422 9.68 36.21 14.81
N PRO A 423 10.47 36.97 15.63
CA PRO A 423 10.12 37.17 17.02
C PRO A 423 8.87 38.05 17.08
N VAL A 424 7.93 37.75 17.97
CA VAL A 424 6.69 38.50 18.12
C VAL A 424 6.51 39.05 19.52
N ASP A 425 5.79 40.19 19.62
CA ASP A 425 5.39 40.79 20.88
C ASP A 425 4.20 40.05 21.53
N ALA A 426 3.70 40.55 22.66
CA ALA A 426 2.57 39.95 23.35
C ALA A 426 1.24 39.99 22.56
N ASN A 427 1.17 40.76 21.49
CA ASN A 427 0.00 40.85 20.60
C ASN A 427 0.17 39.97 19.33
N GLY A 428 1.32 39.29 19.17
CA GLY A 428 1.65 38.49 18.01
C GLY A 428 2.25 39.24 16.83
N ASN A 429 2.60 40.53 17.01
CA ASN A 429 3.18 41.33 15.94
C ASN A 429 4.70 41.23 15.95
N GLU A 430 5.33 41.34 14.79
CA GLU A 430 6.78 41.31 14.61
C GLU A 430 7.47 42.32 15.56
N SER A 431 8.49 41.85 16.26
CA SER A 431 9.27 42.66 17.20
C SER A 431 10.76 42.75 16.86
N GLY A 432 11.20 42.12 15.77
CA GLY A 432 12.58 42.12 15.30
C GLY A 432 12.78 41.26 14.04
N PRO A 433 14.00 41.24 13.47
CA PRO A 433 14.27 40.51 12.24
C PRO A 433 14.06 39.01 12.40
N SER A 434 13.71 38.32 11.30
CA SER A 434 13.57 36.86 11.26
C SER A 434 14.87 36.14 11.62
N PHE A 435 14.75 34.96 12.23
CA PHE A 435 15.87 34.11 12.64
C PHE A 435 15.52 32.63 12.50
N PRO A 436 16.49 31.73 12.26
CA PRO A 436 16.26 30.32 12.17
C PRO A 436 16.21 29.65 13.55
N ILE A 437 15.26 28.73 13.73
CA ILE A 437 15.22 27.76 14.82
C ILE A 437 15.55 26.40 14.22
N LYS A 438 16.54 25.70 14.80
CA LYS A 438 16.89 24.32 14.40
C LYS A 438 16.32 23.33 15.39
N ASP A 439 15.64 22.33 14.85
CA ASP A 439 15.05 21.24 15.60
C ASP A 439 15.46 19.92 14.95
N ASN A 440 16.55 19.33 15.48
CA ASN A 440 17.09 18.07 15.00
C ASN A 440 16.89 17.01 16.08
N ASN A 441 16.00 16.07 15.82
CA ASN A 441 15.58 15.06 16.78
C ASN A 441 15.50 13.67 16.16
N TYR A 442 15.37 12.67 17.02
CA TYR A 442 15.08 11.30 16.62
C TYR A 442 14.06 10.68 17.57
N SER A 443 13.26 9.76 17.04
CA SER A 443 12.36 8.90 17.81
C SER A 443 12.54 7.47 17.38
N GLN A 444 12.43 6.54 18.33
CA GLN A 444 12.51 5.12 18.05
C GLN A 444 11.29 4.42 18.60
N ALA A 445 10.79 3.43 17.86
CA ALA A 445 9.69 2.58 18.28
C ALA A 445 9.98 1.12 17.95
N LEU A 446 9.68 0.22 18.89
CA LEU A 446 9.67 -1.22 18.70
C LEU A 446 8.23 -1.71 18.76
N PHE A 447 7.76 -2.34 17.70
CA PHE A 447 6.51 -3.07 17.68
C PHE A 447 6.77 -4.56 17.66
N ALA A 448 6.10 -5.33 18.52
CA ALA A 448 6.14 -6.78 18.53
C ALA A 448 4.74 -7.36 18.70
N GLY A 449 4.37 -8.29 17.82
CA GLY A 449 3.08 -8.97 17.87
C GLY A 449 3.24 -10.48 17.75
N MET A 450 2.41 -11.24 18.47
CA MET A 450 2.28 -12.68 18.31
C MET A 450 0.82 -13.09 18.27
N TYR A 451 0.50 -14.09 17.50
CA TYR A 451 -0.87 -14.59 17.41
C TYR A 451 -0.94 -16.11 17.39
N LEU A 452 -2.10 -16.61 17.84
CA LEU A 452 -2.50 -18.00 17.68
C LEU A 452 -4.01 -18.05 17.39
N GLN A 453 -4.39 -18.84 16.38
CA GLN A 453 -5.80 -19.04 16.01
C GLN A 453 -6.06 -20.44 15.49
N ASP A 454 -7.31 -20.88 15.58
CA ASP A 454 -7.81 -22.13 15.02
C ASP A 454 -8.90 -21.85 13.98
N GLU A 455 -8.78 -22.43 12.82
CA GLU A 455 -9.86 -22.56 11.84
C GLU A 455 -10.57 -23.88 12.09
N TRP A 456 -11.72 -23.81 12.73
CA TRP A 456 -12.52 -24.97 13.08
C TRP A 456 -13.70 -25.16 12.14
N ARG A 457 -13.70 -26.24 11.38
CA ARG A 457 -14.83 -26.68 10.56
C ARG A 457 -15.82 -27.44 11.45
N VAL A 458 -16.69 -26.69 12.12
CA VAL A 458 -17.71 -27.23 13.05
C VAL A 458 -18.66 -28.21 12.33
N ALA A 459 -19.01 -27.89 11.08
CA ALA A 459 -19.87 -28.67 10.22
C ALA A 459 -19.48 -28.43 8.74
N PRO A 460 -19.95 -29.23 7.78
CA PRO A 460 -19.62 -29.06 6.36
C PRO A 460 -19.93 -27.66 5.78
N LYS A 461 -20.82 -26.92 6.43
CA LYS A 461 -21.27 -25.58 6.00
C LYS A 461 -20.89 -24.46 6.96
N VAL A 462 -20.24 -24.76 8.07
CA VAL A 462 -19.91 -23.80 9.12
C VAL A 462 -18.44 -23.89 9.49
N THR A 463 -17.72 -22.80 9.31
CA THR A 463 -16.34 -22.62 9.76
C THR A 463 -16.30 -21.48 10.78
N ILE A 464 -15.57 -21.67 11.88
CA ILE A 464 -15.32 -20.65 12.90
C ILE A 464 -13.81 -20.46 12.98
N ASN A 465 -13.34 -19.24 12.76
CA ASN A 465 -11.99 -18.81 13.08
C ASN A 465 -12.02 -18.16 14.45
N TYR A 466 -11.25 -18.63 15.40
CA TYR A 466 -11.13 -18.00 16.72
C TYR A 466 -9.70 -18.04 17.20
N GLY A 467 -9.32 -17.02 17.92
CA GLY A 467 -7.96 -16.89 18.41
C GLY A 467 -7.72 -15.58 19.12
N GLY A 468 -6.48 -15.24 19.28
CA GLY A 468 -6.04 -14.00 19.89
C GLY A 468 -4.66 -13.59 19.44
N ARG A 469 -4.42 -12.30 19.56
CA ARG A 469 -3.16 -11.64 19.28
C ARG A 469 -2.72 -10.88 20.54
N PHE A 470 -1.43 -10.87 20.80
CA PHE A 470 -0.81 -10.05 21.83
C PHE A 470 0.20 -9.13 21.18
N ASP A 471 0.00 -7.83 21.35
CA ASP A 471 0.82 -6.78 20.79
C ASP A 471 1.50 -5.97 21.89
N VAL A 472 2.74 -5.53 21.62
CA VAL A 472 3.53 -4.65 22.47
C VAL A 472 4.06 -3.52 21.60
N PHE A 473 3.86 -2.29 22.01
CA PHE A 473 4.45 -1.09 21.46
C PHE A 473 5.34 -0.45 22.53
N ASN A 474 6.60 -0.20 22.19
CA ASN A 474 7.57 0.42 23.08
C ASN A 474 8.32 1.49 22.29
N SER A 475 8.10 2.74 22.64
CA SER A 475 8.70 3.89 21.95
C SER A 475 9.36 4.85 22.93
N SER A 476 10.02 5.88 22.39
CA SER A 476 10.62 6.97 23.16
C SER A 476 9.57 7.85 23.88
N PHE A 477 8.28 7.77 23.49
CA PHE A 477 7.22 8.63 24.00
C PHE A 477 6.05 7.84 24.65
N ASP A 478 5.84 6.55 24.31
CA ASP A 478 4.74 5.73 24.83
C ASP A 478 5.12 4.25 24.94
N ASN A 479 4.51 3.53 25.90
CA ASN A 479 4.75 2.10 26.12
C ASN A 479 3.42 1.42 26.47
N GLU A 480 2.88 0.68 25.51
CA GLU A 480 1.58 0.03 25.64
C GLU A 480 1.62 -1.44 25.19
N TYR A 481 0.63 -2.21 25.65
CA TYR A 481 0.43 -3.60 25.22
C TYR A 481 -1.05 -3.97 25.31
N GLN A 482 -1.47 -4.87 24.43
CA GLN A 482 -2.85 -5.35 24.40
C GLN A 482 -2.95 -6.82 24.04
N PHE A 483 -3.91 -7.51 24.67
CA PHE A 483 -4.43 -8.79 24.16
C PHE A 483 -5.72 -8.55 23.40
N SER A 484 -5.78 -9.07 22.17
CA SER A 484 -6.84 -8.81 21.19
C SER A 484 -7.52 -10.13 20.78
N PRO A 485 -8.63 -10.51 21.45
CA PRO A 485 -9.41 -11.68 21.05
C PRO A 485 -10.14 -11.43 19.72
N ARG A 486 -10.32 -12.49 18.94
CA ARG A 486 -11.00 -12.45 17.65
C ARG A 486 -11.81 -13.72 17.41
N VAL A 487 -12.99 -13.56 16.80
CA VAL A 487 -13.83 -14.66 16.36
C VAL A 487 -14.62 -14.29 15.12
N ASN A 488 -14.52 -15.14 14.09
CA ASN A 488 -15.26 -14.99 12.84
C ASN A 488 -15.99 -16.29 12.51
N THR A 489 -17.20 -16.18 12.02
CA THR A 489 -18.02 -17.32 11.60
C THR A 489 -18.36 -17.18 10.12
N ILE A 490 -18.13 -18.25 9.38
CA ILE A 490 -18.51 -18.37 7.97
C ILE A 490 -19.58 -19.45 7.85
N TYR A 491 -20.73 -19.10 7.31
CA TYR A 491 -21.83 -20.02 7.05
C TYR A 491 -22.15 -20.07 5.56
N LYS A 492 -22.05 -21.27 4.95
CA LYS A 492 -22.37 -21.53 3.54
C LYS A 492 -23.65 -22.36 3.44
N PRO A 493 -24.86 -21.75 3.54
CA PRO A 493 -26.11 -22.50 3.46
C PRO A 493 -26.26 -23.23 2.14
N THR A 494 -25.75 -22.65 1.06
CA THR A 494 -25.70 -23.21 -0.30
C THR A 494 -24.31 -22.98 -0.90
N ASP A 495 -24.02 -23.60 -2.04
CA ASP A 495 -22.77 -23.38 -2.77
C ASP A 495 -22.68 -21.97 -3.40
N THR A 496 -23.79 -21.25 -3.44
CA THR A 496 -23.90 -19.90 -4.02
C THR A 496 -24.01 -18.79 -2.97
N THR A 497 -24.20 -19.12 -1.69
CA THR A 497 -24.40 -18.13 -0.63
C THR A 497 -23.36 -18.30 0.46
N THR A 498 -22.67 -17.23 0.80
CA THR A 498 -21.79 -17.14 1.96
C THR A 498 -22.30 -16.04 2.89
N ILE A 499 -22.47 -16.36 4.16
CA ILE A 499 -22.79 -15.42 5.23
C ILE A 499 -21.61 -15.42 6.17
N HIS A 500 -21.18 -14.26 6.64
CA HIS A 500 -20.19 -14.14 7.68
C HIS A 500 -20.67 -13.19 8.79
N ALA A 501 -20.11 -13.37 9.97
CA ALA A 501 -20.23 -12.44 11.08
C ALA A 501 -19.01 -12.59 11.99
N GLY A 502 -18.53 -11.48 12.53
CA GLY A 502 -17.30 -11.49 13.30
C GLY A 502 -17.27 -10.43 14.40
N TYR A 503 -16.34 -10.67 15.32
CA TYR A 503 -15.86 -9.71 16.32
C TYR A 503 -14.34 -9.75 16.36
N ALA A 504 -13.74 -8.56 16.40
CA ALA A 504 -12.32 -8.41 16.58
C ALA A 504 -12.02 -7.23 17.53
N ARG A 505 -11.05 -7.43 18.43
CA ARG A 505 -10.42 -6.33 19.13
C ARG A 505 -9.12 -5.97 18.44
N TYR A 506 -8.83 -4.66 18.27
CA TYR A 506 -7.67 -4.15 17.57
C TYR A 506 -6.80 -3.31 18.49
N PHE A 507 -5.51 -3.31 18.19
CA PHE A 507 -4.49 -2.45 18.76
C PHE A 507 -3.71 -1.83 17.59
N THR A 508 -3.75 -0.50 17.51
CA THR A 508 -3.12 0.27 16.44
C THR A 508 -2.15 1.26 17.06
N PRO A 509 -0.83 1.05 16.97
CA PRO A 509 0.15 2.01 17.47
C PRO A 509 0.13 3.29 16.64
N PRO A 510 0.56 4.45 17.22
CA PRO A 510 0.72 5.68 16.45
C PRO A 510 1.69 5.47 15.28
N PRO A 511 1.44 6.09 14.11
CA PRO A 511 2.42 6.12 13.02
C PRO A 511 3.62 6.96 13.44
N LEU A 512 4.81 6.32 13.54
CA LEU A 512 6.00 6.99 14.08
C LEU A 512 6.40 8.21 13.24
N GLU A 513 6.22 8.11 11.93
CA GLU A 513 6.50 9.19 10.97
C GLU A 513 5.65 10.45 11.21
N ASN A 514 4.47 10.31 11.81
CA ASN A 514 3.55 11.40 12.10
C ASN A 514 3.63 11.89 13.56
N VAL A 515 4.49 11.30 14.38
CA VAL A 515 4.68 11.75 15.75
C VAL A 515 5.66 12.93 15.78
N PRO A 516 5.27 14.09 16.38
CA PRO A 516 6.19 15.20 16.55
C PRO A 516 7.42 14.78 17.35
N THR A 517 8.60 15.11 16.84
CA THR A 517 9.87 14.77 17.52
C THR A 517 10.26 15.79 18.59
N SER A 518 9.62 16.96 18.60
CA SER A 518 9.90 18.04 19.57
C SER A 518 8.62 18.70 20.06
N GLY A 519 8.68 19.28 21.26
CA GLY A 519 7.62 20.11 21.80
C GLY A 519 7.47 21.43 21.07
N VAL A 520 6.23 21.90 20.93
CA VAL A 520 5.89 23.18 20.29
C VAL A 520 6.45 24.40 21.03
N THR A 521 6.94 24.21 22.26
CA THR A 521 7.43 25.30 23.14
C THR A 521 8.66 26.03 22.60
N ILE A 522 9.45 25.42 21.70
CA ILE A 522 10.61 26.06 21.08
C ILE A 522 10.20 27.25 20.20
N PHE A 523 8.96 27.28 19.73
CA PHE A 523 8.41 28.37 18.91
C PHE A 523 7.69 29.45 19.73
N ASN A 524 7.65 29.37 21.06
CA ASN A 524 7.01 30.37 21.91
C ASN A 524 7.62 31.77 21.68
N GLY A 525 6.76 32.77 21.49
CA GLY A 525 7.19 34.17 21.20
C GLY A 525 7.67 34.37 19.76
N THR A 526 7.27 33.48 18.83
CA THR A 526 7.56 33.63 17.40
C THR A 526 6.28 33.58 16.55
N SER A 527 6.40 33.89 15.26
CA SER A 527 5.31 33.80 14.28
C SER A 527 4.76 32.37 14.09
N ASN A 528 5.51 31.33 14.49
CA ASN A 528 5.09 29.94 14.47
C ASN A 528 4.66 29.42 15.87
N ALA A 529 4.33 30.32 16.81
CA ALA A 529 3.87 29.89 18.12
C ALA A 529 2.49 29.22 18.04
N SER A 530 2.41 27.99 18.56
CA SER A 530 1.13 27.31 18.65
C SER A 530 0.23 27.97 19.71
N PRO A 531 -1.05 28.20 19.41
CA PRO A 531 -2.02 28.65 20.41
C PRO A 531 -2.29 27.58 21.49
N ILE A 532 -1.84 26.36 21.27
CA ILE A 532 -2.07 25.18 22.13
C ILE A 532 -0.72 24.74 22.69
N THR A 533 -0.65 24.69 24.02
CA THR A 533 0.57 24.35 24.74
C THR A 533 0.54 22.94 25.36
N LEU A 534 -0.47 22.13 25.02
CA LEU A 534 -0.54 20.76 25.49
C LEU A 534 0.54 19.94 24.77
N ASP A 535 1.34 19.23 25.54
CA ASP A 535 2.49 18.44 25.06
C ASP A 535 2.30 16.96 25.49
N SER A 536 1.06 16.47 25.44
CA SER A 536 0.76 15.06 25.71
C SER A 536 1.08 14.23 24.48
N PRO A 537 1.82 13.11 24.62
CA PRO A 537 2.12 12.25 23.48
C PRO A 537 0.86 11.57 22.95
N VAL A 538 0.85 11.25 21.67
CA VAL A 538 -0.14 10.39 21.04
C VAL A 538 0.00 8.97 21.57
N ARG A 539 -1.14 8.27 21.75
CA ARG A 539 -1.25 6.91 22.30
C ARG A 539 -1.68 5.93 21.23
N ALA A 540 -1.50 4.63 21.55
CA ALA A 540 -2.03 3.57 20.70
C ALA A 540 -3.57 3.50 20.80
N GLU A 541 -4.22 3.39 19.64
CA GLU A 541 -5.66 3.16 19.57
C GLU A 541 -6.01 1.74 19.99
N SER A 542 -7.06 1.60 20.82
CA SER A 542 -7.71 0.34 21.13
C SER A 542 -9.15 0.36 20.65
N SER A 543 -9.54 -0.62 19.83
CA SER A 543 -10.92 -0.64 19.31
C SER A 543 -11.57 -2.02 19.33
N ASP A 544 -12.89 -2.04 19.47
CA ASP A 544 -13.76 -3.21 19.36
C ASP A 544 -14.57 -3.09 18.06
N TYR A 545 -14.55 -4.14 17.25
CA TYR A 545 -15.13 -4.17 15.92
C TYR A 545 -16.09 -5.34 15.75
N VAL A 546 -17.24 -5.09 15.14
CA VAL A 546 -18.21 -6.12 14.74
C VAL A 546 -18.63 -5.91 13.29
N ASP A 547 -18.81 -7.00 12.56
CA ASP A 547 -19.39 -6.97 11.22
C ASP A 547 -20.30 -8.18 10.96
N ALA A 548 -21.14 -8.04 9.95
CA ALA A 548 -21.90 -9.13 9.38
C ALA A 548 -22.22 -8.85 7.91
N GLY A 549 -22.04 -9.85 7.07
CA GLY A 549 -22.27 -9.71 5.65
C GLY A 549 -22.81 -10.98 4.97
N ILE A 550 -23.32 -10.79 3.77
CA ILE A 550 -23.80 -11.84 2.88
C ILE A 550 -23.30 -11.59 1.46
N THR A 551 -22.77 -12.64 0.84
CA THR A 551 -22.43 -12.67 -0.58
C THR A 551 -23.24 -13.77 -1.27
N HIS A 552 -23.85 -13.44 -2.42
CA HIS A 552 -24.65 -14.39 -3.18
C HIS A 552 -24.32 -14.39 -4.67
N LYS A 553 -24.17 -15.57 -5.24
CA LYS A 553 -24.05 -15.79 -6.69
C LYS A 553 -25.43 -16.06 -7.28
N PHE A 554 -26.00 -15.03 -7.93
CA PHE A 554 -27.36 -15.08 -8.50
C PHE A 554 -27.45 -15.94 -9.76
N LEU A 555 -26.43 -15.81 -10.62
CA LEU A 555 -26.28 -16.50 -11.90
C LEU A 555 -24.78 -16.82 -12.11
N PRO A 556 -24.42 -17.71 -13.07
CA PRO A 556 -23.04 -17.81 -13.51
C PRO A 556 -22.49 -16.43 -13.93
N GLY A 557 -21.44 -15.99 -13.26
CA GLY A 557 -20.80 -14.69 -13.48
C GLY A 557 -21.43 -13.50 -12.72
N LEU A 558 -22.66 -13.58 -12.20
CA LEU A 558 -23.28 -12.49 -11.43
C LEU A 558 -23.20 -12.78 -9.92
N GLN A 559 -22.51 -11.91 -9.20
CA GLN A 559 -22.37 -11.96 -7.75
C GLN A 559 -22.73 -10.60 -7.15
N GLY A 560 -23.30 -10.59 -5.95
CA GLY A 560 -23.51 -9.38 -5.17
C GLY A 560 -23.33 -9.65 -3.68
N GLY A 561 -22.98 -8.59 -2.92
CA GLY A 561 -22.75 -8.65 -1.49
C GLY A 561 -23.28 -7.44 -0.77
N VAL A 562 -23.59 -7.63 0.51
CA VAL A 562 -23.88 -6.56 1.46
C VAL A 562 -23.11 -6.85 2.73
N ASP A 563 -22.45 -5.84 3.27
CA ASP A 563 -21.72 -5.89 4.52
C ASP A 563 -22.11 -4.71 5.40
N ALA A 564 -22.27 -4.94 6.71
CA ALA A 564 -22.55 -3.90 7.69
C ALA A 564 -21.58 -4.03 8.86
N TYR A 565 -21.06 -2.91 9.33
CA TYR A 565 -20.01 -2.89 10.34
C TYR A 565 -20.20 -1.77 11.35
N TYR A 566 -19.60 -1.98 12.55
CA TYR A 566 -19.50 -0.99 13.60
C TYR A 566 -18.21 -1.16 14.39
N LYS A 567 -17.47 -0.06 14.59
CA LYS A 567 -16.25 0.05 15.40
C LYS A 567 -16.45 1.07 16.51
N TRP A 568 -16.06 0.69 17.73
CA TRP A 568 -15.87 1.61 18.85
C TRP A 568 -14.38 1.73 19.13
N ALA A 569 -13.86 2.95 19.14
CA ALA A 569 -12.47 3.22 19.43
C ALA A 569 -12.30 4.03 20.72
N HIS A 570 -11.22 3.72 21.42
CA HIS A 570 -10.64 4.51 22.49
C HIS A 570 -9.28 4.99 22.01
N GLU A 571 -8.93 6.24 22.28
CA GLU A 571 -7.71 6.88 21.80
C GLU A 571 -7.64 6.80 20.25
N GLN A 572 -8.77 7.09 19.58
CA GLN A 572 -8.82 7.03 18.11
C GLN A 572 -7.78 7.97 17.52
N ILE A 573 -6.91 7.41 16.67
CA ILE A 573 -5.85 8.17 16.02
C ILE A 573 -6.42 8.96 14.84
N ASP A 574 -6.01 10.23 14.74
CA ASP A 574 -6.24 11.12 13.62
C ASP A 574 -5.01 12.01 13.43
N ASP A 575 -4.91 12.74 12.33
CA ASP A 575 -3.78 13.58 12.01
C ASP A 575 -4.19 15.06 11.82
N GLY A 576 -3.27 15.94 12.17
CA GLY A 576 -3.30 17.36 11.87
C GLY A 576 -1.95 17.80 11.29
N LEU A 577 -1.82 19.07 10.96
CA LEU A 577 -0.58 19.67 10.48
C LEU A 577 -0.01 20.63 11.53
N PHE A 578 1.28 20.49 11.84
CA PHE A 578 1.95 21.41 12.73
C PHE A 578 2.50 22.63 11.98
N GLY A 579 1.99 23.82 12.36
CA GLY A 579 2.43 25.08 11.78
C GLY A 579 2.05 25.20 10.29
N GLN A 580 2.88 25.92 9.55
CA GLN A 580 2.75 26.09 8.09
C GLN A 580 3.62 25.09 7.32
N THR A 581 3.86 23.93 7.89
CA THR A 581 4.74 22.90 7.34
C THR A 581 3.95 21.66 6.94
N LEU A 582 4.48 20.89 6.00
CA LEU A 582 3.99 19.57 5.61
C LEU A 582 4.39 18.48 6.61
N ILE A 583 4.28 18.75 7.90
CA ILE A 583 4.54 17.75 8.93
C ILE A 583 3.20 17.30 9.48
N PRO A 584 2.68 16.15 9.03
CA PRO A 584 1.55 15.50 9.70
C PRO A 584 1.89 15.30 11.17
N SER A 585 0.92 15.50 12.03
CA SER A 585 1.06 15.38 13.48
C SER A 585 -0.09 14.57 14.04
N ALA A 586 0.15 13.29 14.30
CA ALA A 586 -0.87 12.39 14.84
C ALA A 586 -1.33 12.84 16.24
N PHE A 587 -2.62 12.69 16.51
CA PHE A 587 -3.24 12.97 17.80
C PHE A 587 -4.36 11.96 18.10
N ASN A 588 -4.92 12.00 19.30
CA ASN A 588 -6.03 11.12 19.70
C ASN A 588 -7.31 11.89 19.99
N TYR A 589 -8.46 11.33 19.52
CA TYR A 589 -9.73 11.52 20.17
C TYR A 589 -9.88 10.50 21.31
N GLU A 590 -10.38 10.91 22.48
CA GLU A 590 -10.67 9.99 23.60
C GLU A 590 -11.60 8.85 23.16
N LYS A 591 -12.58 9.16 22.29
CA LYS A 591 -13.56 8.21 21.77
C LYS A 591 -13.74 8.36 20.27
N GLY A 592 -13.91 7.22 19.60
CA GLY A 592 -14.22 7.14 18.20
C GLY A 592 -15.33 6.17 17.83
N GLN A 593 -15.99 6.42 16.71
CA GLN A 593 -16.98 5.54 16.13
C GLN A 593 -16.83 5.52 14.60
N VAL A 594 -16.76 4.32 14.03
CA VAL A 594 -16.79 4.12 12.58
C VAL A 594 -17.84 3.07 12.25
N TYR A 595 -18.81 3.40 11.40
CA TYR A 595 -19.88 2.46 11.07
C TYR A 595 -20.46 2.71 9.68
N GLY A 596 -20.99 1.65 9.07
CA GLY A 596 -21.55 1.79 7.74
C GLY A 596 -22.14 0.51 7.16
N VAL A 597 -22.58 0.64 5.92
CA VAL A 597 -23.09 -0.46 5.09
C VAL A 597 -22.48 -0.35 3.69
N GLU A 598 -21.97 -1.45 3.18
CA GLU A 598 -21.34 -1.57 1.86
C GLU A 598 -22.15 -2.52 0.98
N PHE A 599 -22.33 -2.13 -0.28
CA PHE A 599 -22.97 -2.93 -1.32
C PHE A 599 -21.95 -3.17 -2.43
N THR A 600 -21.79 -4.42 -2.83
CA THR A 600 -20.89 -4.82 -3.91
C THR A 600 -21.64 -5.64 -4.96
N GLY A 601 -21.30 -5.45 -6.23
CA GLY A 601 -21.82 -6.25 -7.31
C GLY A 601 -20.81 -6.42 -8.43
N SER A 602 -20.77 -7.63 -9.03
CA SER A 602 -19.95 -7.89 -10.21
C SER A 602 -20.63 -8.85 -11.16
N TYR A 603 -20.41 -8.64 -12.47
CA TYR A 603 -20.88 -9.57 -13.49
C TYR A 603 -19.78 -9.77 -14.54
N ILE A 604 -19.34 -11.01 -14.68
CA ILE A 604 -18.30 -11.42 -15.62
C ILE A 604 -18.84 -12.57 -16.47
N GLN A 605 -19.02 -12.33 -17.79
CA GLN A 605 -19.44 -13.35 -18.72
C GLN A 605 -18.90 -13.11 -20.13
N GLY A 606 -18.16 -14.07 -20.65
CA GLY A 606 -17.60 -14.00 -22.01
C GLY A 606 -16.54 -12.91 -22.15
N GLY A 607 -16.84 -11.84 -22.86
CA GLY A 607 -15.99 -10.66 -23.00
C GLY A 607 -16.42 -9.50 -22.10
N LEU A 608 -17.58 -9.59 -21.44
CA LEU A 608 -18.11 -8.53 -20.57
C LEU A 608 -17.65 -8.71 -19.13
N SER A 609 -17.12 -7.65 -18.55
CA SER A 609 -16.81 -7.53 -17.11
C SER A 609 -17.43 -6.23 -16.61
N THR A 610 -18.14 -6.31 -15.48
CA THR A 610 -18.72 -5.12 -14.84
C THR A 610 -18.60 -5.23 -13.33
N TYR A 611 -18.52 -4.09 -12.66
CA TYR A 611 -18.62 -4.01 -11.21
C TYR A 611 -19.41 -2.76 -10.80
N ALA A 612 -19.95 -2.77 -9.58
CA ALA A 612 -20.53 -1.61 -8.94
C ALA A 612 -20.43 -1.74 -7.43
N ASN A 613 -19.97 -0.69 -6.76
CA ASN A 613 -19.81 -0.62 -5.32
C ASN A 613 -20.44 0.67 -4.80
N VAL A 614 -21.08 0.59 -3.63
CA VAL A 614 -21.61 1.75 -2.91
C VAL A 614 -21.34 1.53 -1.42
N ALA A 615 -20.74 2.50 -0.76
CA ALA A 615 -20.57 2.52 0.68
C ALA A 615 -21.31 3.73 1.28
N LEU A 616 -22.02 3.47 2.36
CA LEU A 616 -22.63 4.46 3.24
C LEU A 616 -21.90 4.36 4.57
N SER A 617 -21.09 5.35 4.91
CA SER A 617 -20.20 5.29 6.08
C SER A 617 -20.25 6.56 6.91
N GLN A 618 -19.92 6.45 8.18
CA GLN A 618 -19.66 7.58 9.06
C GLN A 618 -18.49 7.26 9.97
N ALA A 619 -17.57 8.23 10.12
CA ALA A 619 -16.45 8.21 11.06
C ALA A 619 -16.51 9.47 11.91
N LYS A 620 -16.44 9.31 13.24
CA LYS A 620 -16.60 10.41 14.21
C LYS A 620 -15.66 10.26 15.38
N GLY A 621 -15.22 11.42 15.92
CA GLY A 621 -14.46 11.55 17.15
C GLY A 621 -15.15 12.45 18.17
N GLU A 622 -14.91 12.21 19.47
CA GLU A 622 -15.36 13.03 20.58
C GLU A 622 -14.24 13.20 21.58
N ASN A 623 -14.06 14.42 22.05
CA ASN A 623 -13.03 14.83 22.99
C ASN A 623 -11.61 14.50 22.48
N TRP A 624 -10.66 15.34 22.76
CA TRP A 624 -9.25 15.14 22.37
C TRP A 624 -8.42 14.93 23.64
N ASP A 625 -7.41 14.05 23.58
CA ASP A 625 -6.62 13.65 24.76
C ASP A 625 -5.11 13.82 24.59
N SER A 626 -4.63 14.13 23.39
CA SER A 626 -3.21 14.35 23.12
C SER A 626 -2.95 15.74 22.51
N ALA A 627 -1.70 16.12 22.37
CA ALA A 627 -1.31 17.34 21.65
C ALA A 627 -1.83 17.28 20.23
N GLN A 628 -2.46 18.33 19.76
CA GLN A 628 -3.05 18.42 18.43
C GLN A 628 -2.86 19.82 17.82
N PHE A 629 -2.89 19.90 16.49
CA PHE A 629 -2.68 21.11 15.73
C PHE A 629 -3.76 21.36 14.67
N LEU A 630 -4.75 20.48 14.60
CA LEU A 630 -5.87 20.59 13.66
C LEU A 630 -6.87 21.65 14.08
N PHE A 631 -7.18 21.73 15.38
CA PHE A 631 -8.24 22.58 15.91
C PHE A 631 -7.70 23.80 16.63
N ASN A 632 -8.34 24.97 16.41
CA ASN A 632 -8.11 26.15 17.21
C ASN A 632 -8.81 26.07 18.60
N PRO A 633 -8.50 26.94 19.55
CA PRO A 633 -9.09 26.86 20.90
C PRO A 633 -10.61 26.92 20.99
N ALA A 634 -11.29 27.61 20.05
CA ALA A 634 -12.76 27.67 20.02
C ALA A 634 -13.36 26.32 19.52
N GLN A 635 -12.77 25.77 18.49
CA GLN A 635 -13.13 24.44 17.95
C GLN A 635 -12.90 23.33 19.01
N LEU A 636 -11.78 23.38 19.73
CA LEU A 636 -11.50 22.45 20.83
C LEU A 636 -12.55 22.49 21.94
N ALA A 637 -13.04 23.69 22.27
CA ALA A 637 -14.11 23.81 23.26
C ALA A 637 -15.42 23.13 22.81
N TYR A 638 -15.67 23.11 21.49
CA TYR A 638 -16.79 22.39 20.88
C TYR A 638 -16.57 20.88 20.90
N VAL A 639 -15.44 20.42 20.37
CA VAL A 639 -15.08 18.97 20.25
C VAL A 639 -15.09 18.28 21.60
N LYS A 640 -14.73 18.99 22.67
CA LYS A 640 -14.66 18.43 24.04
C LYS A 640 -15.95 17.75 24.53
N ASN A 641 -17.11 18.18 24.05
CA ASN A 641 -18.40 17.69 24.52
C ASN A 641 -19.34 17.26 23.38
N ASN A 642 -18.85 17.26 22.16
CA ASN A 642 -19.66 16.98 20.97
C ASN A 642 -18.95 16.00 20.04
N TRP A 643 -19.69 15.04 19.51
CA TRP A 643 -19.25 14.23 18.41
C TRP A 643 -19.13 15.07 17.15
N ILE A 644 -17.96 15.04 16.51
CA ILE A 644 -17.73 15.64 15.20
C ILE A 644 -17.38 14.55 14.19
N TYR A 645 -17.56 14.82 12.91
CA TYR A 645 -17.02 13.95 11.86
C TYR A 645 -15.50 14.07 11.81
N LEU A 646 -14.82 12.99 11.40
CA LEU A 646 -13.40 13.08 11.02
C LEU A 646 -13.32 13.86 9.69
N ASP A 647 -12.26 14.59 9.50
CA ASP A 647 -12.09 15.47 8.33
C ASP A 647 -12.03 14.70 6.99
N HIS A 648 -11.55 13.45 7.01
CA HIS A 648 -11.47 12.55 5.86
C HIS A 648 -12.74 11.71 5.61
N GLU A 649 -13.80 11.91 6.38
CA GLU A 649 -15.04 11.17 6.20
C GLU A 649 -15.75 11.62 4.93
N GLN A 650 -16.19 10.64 4.13
CA GLN A 650 -17.19 10.82 3.06
C GLN A 650 -18.39 9.92 3.36
N SER A 651 -19.56 10.53 3.55
CA SER A 651 -20.79 9.79 3.91
C SER A 651 -21.24 8.80 2.85
N VAL A 652 -20.95 9.07 1.57
CA VAL A 652 -21.23 8.16 0.45
C VAL A 652 -20.05 8.15 -0.51
N THR A 653 -19.51 6.95 -0.76
CA THR A 653 -18.60 6.69 -1.86
C THR A 653 -19.20 5.65 -2.79
N ALA A 654 -19.00 5.78 -4.11
CA ALA A 654 -19.47 4.80 -5.07
C ALA A 654 -18.53 4.70 -6.27
N SER A 655 -18.41 3.48 -6.80
CA SER A 655 -17.67 3.21 -8.04
C SER A 655 -18.43 2.24 -8.91
N ALA A 656 -18.37 2.40 -10.22
CA ALA A 656 -18.94 1.44 -11.16
C ALA A 656 -18.15 1.46 -12.47
N GLY A 657 -17.91 0.27 -13.02
CA GLY A 657 -17.19 0.13 -14.27
C GLY A 657 -17.75 -1.00 -15.15
N ALA A 658 -17.53 -0.87 -16.45
CA ALA A 658 -17.86 -1.89 -17.43
C ALA A 658 -16.79 -1.94 -18.51
N SER A 659 -16.35 -3.15 -18.85
CA SER A 659 -15.45 -3.39 -19.98
C SER A 659 -15.98 -4.50 -20.87
N TYR A 660 -15.63 -4.44 -22.15
CA TYR A 660 -15.92 -5.50 -23.10
C TYR A 660 -14.70 -5.81 -23.97
N THR A 661 -14.30 -7.07 -24.00
CA THR A 661 -13.14 -7.56 -24.80
C THR A 661 -13.61 -8.40 -25.99
N TRP A 662 -13.35 -7.92 -27.20
CA TRP A 662 -13.52 -8.64 -28.47
C TRP A 662 -12.24 -9.44 -28.79
N LYS A 663 -12.20 -10.72 -28.43
CA LYS A 663 -10.99 -11.58 -28.37
C LYS A 663 -10.25 -11.82 -29.70
N LYS A 664 -10.82 -11.50 -30.86
CA LYS A 664 -10.25 -11.89 -32.17
C LYS A 664 -10.01 -10.74 -33.15
N THR A 665 -10.21 -9.51 -32.75
CA THR A 665 -9.94 -8.34 -33.60
C THR A 665 -8.44 -8.17 -33.81
N PHE A 666 -8.02 -8.01 -35.05
CA PHE A 666 -6.61 -7.84 -35.48
C PHE A 666 -5.64 -8.91 -34.91
N GLY A 667 -6.16 -10.11 -34.60
CA GLY A 667 -5.38 -11.24 -34.09
C GLY A 667 -5.03 -11.20 -32.60
N GLY A 668 -5.16 -10.06 -31.92
CA GLY A 668 -4.84 -9.87 -30.51
C GLY A 668 -6.04 -9.54 -29.62
N GLY A 669 -7.05 -8.87 -30.17
CA GLY A 669 -8.25 -8.45 -29.44
C GLY A 669 -8.34 -6.94 -29.30
N THR A 670 -9.60 -6.47 -29.12
CA THR A 670 -9.92 -5.07 -28.78
C THR A 670 -10.65 -5.08 -27.45
N MET A 671 -10.32 -4.18 -26.55
CA MET A 671 -11.05 -3.92 -25.32
C MET A 671 -11.54 -2.48 -25.32
N ALA A 672 -12.74 -2.24 -24.79
CA ALA A 672 -13.23 -0.91 -24.46
C ALA A 672 -13.77 -0.93 -23.03
N TYR A 673 -13.59 0.17 -22.31
CA TYR A 673 -14.10 0.31 -20.95
C TYR A 673 -14.70 1.68 -20.69
N ALA A 674 -15.55 1.75 -19.67
CA ALA A 674 -16.01 2.97 -19.03
C ALA A 674 -16.07 2.77 -17.52
N ASP A 675 -15.68 3.77 -16.77
CA ASP A 675 -15.59 3.76 -15.31
C ASP A 675 -16.14 5.07 -14.72
N VAL A 676 -16.73 5.01 -13.52
CA VAL A 676 -17.27 6.18 -12.83
C VAL A 676 -16.95 6.08 -11.34
N LEU A 677 -16.45 7.17 -10.78
CA LEU A 677 -16.30 7.39 -9.34
C LEU A 677 -17.27 8.49 -8.87
N PHE A 678 -17.78 8.35 -7.64
CA PHE A 678 -18.60 9.34 -6.96
C PHE A 678 -18.22 9.42 -5.49
N GLY A 679 -18.15 10.65 -4.95
CA GLY A 679 -17.97 10.93 -3.54
C GLY A 679 -18.79 12.13 -3.08
N THR A 680 -19.23 12.12 -1.82
CA THR A 680 -19.96 13.26 -1.22
C THR A 680 -19.07 14.43 -0.85
N GLY A 681 -17.76 14.33 -1.07
CA GLY A 681 -16.78 15.32 -0.66
C GLY A 681 -16.29 15.09 0.78
N LEU A 682 -15.04 15.50 1.07
CA LEU A 682 -14.45 15.48 2.39
C LEU A 682 -15.13 16.52 3.30
N ARG A 683 -14.91 16.39 4.59
CA ARG A 683 -15.51 17.31 5.58
C ARG A 683 -14.89 18.69 5.53
N ALA A 684 -15.70 19.67 5.90
CA ALA A 684 -15.34 21.09 6.04
C ALA A 684 -16.05 21.68 7.27
N ASP A 685 -15.54 22.79 7.79
CA ASP A 685 -16.16 23.49 8.89
C ASP A 685 -17.52 24.09 8.49
N GLU A 686 -18.53 23.90 9.34
CA GLU A 686 -19.82 24.55 9.21
C GLU A 686 -19.85 25.86 10.03
N THR A 687 -20.22 26.96 9.43
CA THR A 687 -20.56 28.18 10.16
C THR A 687 -22.08 28.32 10.28
N THR A 688 -22.58 28.17 11.48
CA THR A 688 -24.02 28.31 11.75
C THR A 688 -24.49 29.77 11.55
N SER A 689 -25.80 29.96 11.43
CA SER A 689 -26.40 31.30 11.32
C SER A 689 -26.16 32.20 12.55
N SER A 690 -25.77 31.64 13.71
CA SER A 690 -25.35 32.34 14.91
C SER A 690 -23.87 32.73 14.91
N GLY A 691 -23.10 32.30 13.91
CA GLY A 691 -21.65 32.53 13.82
C GLY A 691 -20.81 31.53 14.62
N GLU A 692 -21.38 30.44 15.11
CA GLU A 692 -20.67 29.34 15.73
C GLU A 692 -20.05 28.45 14.65
N VAL A 693 -18.77 28.09 14.81
CA VAL A 693 -18.08 27.14 13.93
C VAL A 693 -18.20 25.74 14.51
N ILE A 694 -18.79 24.84 13.74
CA ILE A 694 -18.83 23.40 14.02
C ILE A 694 -17.72 22.75 13.21
N PRO A 695 -16.67 22.24 13.83
CA PRO A 695 -15.59 21.54 13.13
C PRO A 695 -16.13 20.37 12.31
N ASN A 696 -15.75 20.29 11.05
CA ASN A 696 -16.15 19.21 10.13
C ASN A 696 -17.69 19.01 10.03
N GLY A 697 -18.48 20.07 10.29
CA GLY A 697 -19.96 20.01 10.31
C GLY A 697 -20.58 19.97 8.92
N ASP A 698 -19.90 20.47 7.91
CA ASP A 698 -20.31 20.48 6.49
C ASP A 698 -19.33 19.64 5.66
N HIS A 699 -19.42 19.70 4.34
CA HIS A 699 -18.50 19.03 3.41
C HIS A 699 -18.32 19.87 2.14
N VAL A 700 -17.18 19.69 1.46
CA VAL A 700 -16.98 20.24 0.11
C VAL A 700 -18.01 19.63 -0.86
N PRO A 701 -18.31 20.26 -2.02
CA PRO A 701 -19.31 19.77 -2.94
C PRO A 701 -19.09 18.32 -3.37
N SER A 702 -20.18 17.54 -3.48
CA SER A 702 -20.12 16.18 -4.02
C SER A 702 -19.57 16.19 -5.43
N TYR A 703 -18.77 15.18 -5.75
CA TYR A 703 -18.11 15.06 -7.05
C TYR A 703 -18.39 13.74 -7.74
N TYR A 704 -18.12 13.70 -9.03
CA TYR A 704 -18.06 12.49 -9.83
C TYR A 704 -17.02 12.66 -10.94
N SER A 705 -16.29 11.59 -11.23
CA SER A 705 -15.38 11.47 -12.37
C SER A 705 -15.82 10.30 -13.24
N ALA A 706 -15.68 10.44 -14.54
CA ALA A 706 -15.98 9.36 -15.48
C ALA A 706 -14.82 9.21 -16.47
N ASP A 707 -14.37 7.98 -16.65
CA ASP A 707 -13.23 7.63 -17.49
C ASP A 707 -13.66 6.68 -18.60
N VAL A 708 -13.07 6.79 -19.76
CA VAL A 708 -13.30 5.89 -20.88
C VAL A 708 -12.01 5.57 -21.60
N GLY A 709 -11.91 4.37 -22.18
CA GLY A 709 -10.76 4.04 -22.98
C GLY A 709 -10.98 2.86 -23.92
N VAL A 710 -10.00 2.68 -24.81
CA VAL A 710 -9.97 1.58 -25.74
C VAL A 710 -8.52 1.10 -25.91
N GLU A 711 -8.36 -0.22 -25.89
CA GLU A 711 -7.09 -0.88 -26.16
C GLU A 711 -7.22 -1.80 -27.37
N GLN A 712 -6.20 -1.78 -28.23
CA GLN A 712 -6.07 -2.68 -29.37
C GLN A 712 -4.76 -3.43 -29.25
N LYS A 713 -4.82 -4.76 -29.11
CA LYS A 713 -3.67 -5.65 -29.28
C LYS A 713 -3.62 -6.14 -30.71
N VAL A 714 -2.49 -5.91 -31.40
CA VAL A 714 -2.24 -6.34 -32.78
C VAL A 714 -1.17 -7.42 -32.76
N LYS A 715 -1.51 -8.61 -33.22
CA LYS A 715 -0.57 -9.73 -33.27
C LYS A 715 0.48 -9.48 -34.34
N VAL A 716 1.78 -9.52 -33.98
CA VAL A 716 2.93 -9.42 -34.87
C VAL A 716 3.53 -10.78 -35.17
N HIS A 717 3.75 -11.60 -34.12
CA HIS A 717 4.22 -12.98 -34.18
C HIS A 717 3.40 -13.88 -33.24
N GLU A 718 3.73 -15.17 -33.13
CA GLU A 718 2.88 -16.13 -32.39
C GLU A 718 2.53 -15.73 -30.96
N LYS A 719 3.49 -15.10 -30.25
CA LYS A 719 3.32 -14.63 -28.88
C LYS A 719 3.68 -13.14 -28.69
N GLN A 720 3.83 -12.41 -29.78
CA GLN A 720 4.27 -11.02 -29.76
C GLN A 720 3.15 -10.11 -30.25
N PHE A 721 2.91 -9.05 -29.50
CA PHE A 721 1.84 -8.09 -29.79
C PHE A 721 2.36 -6.65 -29.72
N VAL A 722 1.79 -5.81 -30.56
CA VAL A 722 1.84 -4.35 -30.35
C VAL A 722 0.52 -3.96 -29.70
N LYS A 723 0.59 -3.29 -28.57
CA LYS A 723 -0.53 -2.75 -27.81
C LYS A 723 -0.60 -1.24 -28.05
N VAL A 724 -1.79 -0.76 -28.44
CA VAL A 724 -2.11 0.66 -28.51
C VAL A 724 -3.32 0.90 -27.63
N ARG A 725 -3.17 1.76 -26.64
CA ARG A 725 -4.23 2.10 -25.72
C ARG A 725 -4.48 3.61 -25.73
N LEU A 726 -5.74 4.01 -25.70
CA LEU A 726 -6.21 5.39 -25.64
C LEU A 726 -7.11 5.53 -24.43
N ASP A 727 -6.76 6.43 -23.54
CA ASP A 727 -7.50 6.69 -22.30
C ASP A 727 -7.92 8.17 -22.22
N ILE A 728 -9.13 8.42 -21.76
CA ILE A 728 -9.62 9.73 -21.40
C ILE A 728 -10.09 9.68 -19.96
N VAL A 729 -9.33 10.28 -19.08
CA VAL A 729 -9.65 10.42 -17.65
C VAL A 729 -10.51 11.68 -17.48
N ASN A 730 -11.51 11.63 -16.60
CA ASN A 730 -12.47 12.69 -16.37
C ASN A 730 -13.05 13.24 -17.69
N VAL A 731 -13.65 12.34 -18.51
CA VAL A 731 -14.13 12.65 -19.87
C VAL A 731 -15.14 13.80 -19.91
N ILE A 732 -15.89 14.01 -18.82
CA ILE A 732 -16.86 15.09 -18.69
C ILE A 732 -16.25 16.42 -18.27
N ASP A 733 -14.95 16.42 -17.92
CA ASP A 733 -14.18 17.59 -17.45
C ASP A 733 -14.82 18.26 -16.21
N ASN A 734 -15.28 17.43 -15.27
CA ASN A 734 -15.81 17.92 -14.02
C ASN A 734 -14.67 18.54 -13.18
N SER A 735 -14.87 19.78 -12.75
CA SER A 735 -13.98 20.42 -11.77
C SER A 735 -14.56 20.15 -10.38
N TYR A 736 -13.76 19.56 -9.51
CA TYR A 736 -14.20 19.26 -8.14
C TYR A 736 -13.08 19.53 -7.16
N GLU A 737 -13.46 20.05 -6.01
CA GLU A 737 -12.58 20.32 -4.89
C GLU A 737 -12.48 19.06 -4.03
N LEU A 738 -11.26 18.62 -3.74
CA LEU A 738 -10.98 17.55 -2.79
C LEU A 738 -10.96 18.11 -1.37
N ARG A 739 -10.23 19.21 -1.16
CA ARG A 739 -10.07 19.86 0.13
C ARG A 739 -10.00 21.37 0.03
N ASN A 740 -10.50 22.07 1.05
CA ASN A 740 -10.52 23.51 1.10
C ASN A 740 -9.43 24.05 2.08
N GLY A 741 -8.43 24.75 1.55
CA GLY A 741 -7.52 25.59 2.31
C GLY A 741 -6.47 24.87 3.20
N THR A 742 -6.27 23.57 3.04
CA THR A 742 -5.27 22.78 3.78
C THR A 742 -4.17 22.21 2.88
N GLY A 743 -4.03 22.75 1.66
CA GLY A 743 -3.00 22.30 0.73
C GLY A 743 -1.60 22.62 1.21
N VAL A 744 -0.65 21.95 0.57
CA VAL A 744 0.79 22.13 0.78
C VAL A 744 1.21 23.55 0.45
N GLY A 745 2.19 24.07 1.16
CA GLY A 745 2.76 25.40 0.90
C GLY A 745 1.87 26.53 1.39
N VAL A 746 1.65 27.52 0.54
CA VAL A 746 0.93 28.71 0.93
C VAL A 746 -0.58 28.57 0.69
N ASN A 747 -1.29 28.05 1.68
CA ASN A 747 -2.75 28.17 1.85
C ASN A 747 -3.57 27.79 0.60
N ALA A 748 -3.28 26.63 0.01
CA ALA A 748 -3.87 26.19 -1.24
C ALA A 748 -5.11 25.30 -1.02
N ALA A 749 -6.20 25.55 -1.76
CA ALA A 749 -7.24 24.55 -2.02
C ALA A 749 -6.67 23.42 -2.88
N GLN A 750 -7.37 22.29 -2.96
CA GLN A 750 -6.94 21.14 -3.74
C GLN A 750 -8.07 20.66 -4.63
N TYR A 751 -7.81 20.67 -5.93
CA TYR A 751 -8.76 20.24 -6.96
C TYR A 751 -8.31 18.94 -7.60
N GLY A 752 -9.23 18.01 -7.78
CA GLY A 752 -8.99 16.79 -8.53
C GLY A 752 -8.63 17.05 -9.98
N ALA A 753 -7.95 16.08 -10.59
CA ALA A 753 -7.43 16.19 -11.94
C ALA A 753 -8.54 16.49 -12.97
N ARG A 754 -8.30 17.50 -13.83
CA ARG A 754 -9.17 17.85 -14.96
C ARG A 754 -9.01 16.80 -16.07
N ARG A 755 -9.80 16.94 -17.15
CA ARG A 755 -9.77 15.97 -18.26
C ARG A 755 -8.40 15.78 -18.85
N GLY A 756 -7.91 14.52 -18.82
CA GLY A 756 -6.65 14.08 -19.40
C GLY A 756 -6.83 13.11 -20.56
N PHE A 757 -5.98 13.21 -21.58
CA PHE A 757 -5.90 12.30 -22.72
C PHE A 757 -4.56 11.61 -22.71
N PHE A 758 -4.54 10.28 -22.75
CA PHE A 758 -3.31 9.49 -22.71
C PHE A 758 -3.29 8.46 -23.85
N VAL A 759 -2.11 8.23 -24.37
CA VAL A 759 -1.82 7.22 -25.39
C VAL A 759 -0.68 6.35 -24.91
N THR A 760 -0.92 5.04 -24.80
CA THR A 760 0.11 4.06 -24.50
C THR A 760 0.43 3.27 -25.76
N LEU A 761 1.71 3.15 -26.09
CA LEU A 761 2.25 2.26 -27.12
C LEU A 761 3.20 1.29 -26.46
N ALA A 762 2.94 -0.01 -26.57
CA ALA A 762 3.77 -1.04 -25.98
C ALA A 762 3.97 -2.23 -26.93
N TYR A 763 5.00 -3.02 -26.63
CA TYR A 763 5.36 -4.23 -27.36
C TYR A 763 5.58 -5.37 -26.37
N ASP A 764 4.71 -6.39 -26.46
CA ASP A 764 4.79 -7.62 -25.70
C ASP A 764 5.66 -8.64 -26.49
N PHE A 765 6.65 -9.29 -25.82
CA PHE A 765 7.63 -10.18 -26.46
C PHE A 765 7.97 -11.43 -25.64
#